data_020df18ae5fc70c9dcee638c2664e099
#
_entry.id   020df18ae5fc70c9dcee638c2664e099
#
_cell.length_a   1.000
_cell.length_b   1.000
_cell.length_c   1.000
_cell.angle_alpha   90.00
_cell.angle_beta   90.00
_cell.angle_gamma   90.00
#
_symmetry.space_group_name_H-M   'P 1'
#
loop_
_entity.id
_entity.type
_entity.pdbx_description
1 polymer ?
#
loop_
_entity_poly.entity_id
_entity_poly.type
_entity_poly.pdbx_seq_one_letter_code
_entity_poly.pdbx_strand_id
1 'polypeptide(L)'
;MSDTEHAYDHTTVERRWQDRWDDEGVYRTPDDAEDPTYVLGMYPYPSGKLHMGHVRNYTITDAYARFRRMCGDDVLHPMGWDAFGLPAENAAKERDTNPHDWTMDCIDTMREQMRSMGFGYDWEREITTCTPDYYRWNQWLFTRFHEEGLVERRDADVNWCSSCETVLADEQVEGDAELCWRCDTPVEQRELDQWFLAITEYADELLDSIDELEGWPDSVRQMQRNWIGRQEGTRLPFEVQDPDGDDHGTVEAFTTRADTAYGATFFALAPGHEITQAVAERDDDVAHFVEEEADPDGEEPNGVATDLTATNPVTGEELPVYVADFVLSDVGTGALMGVPGHDERDHEFASALGLDIRPVVAPDEDEIPDVSESAYTDDGVVVNSGDYSGLDSETAREQITADTAGAETTTQYRLRDWGISRQRYWGTPIPVVHCDDCGPVMVPDEALPVELPEFINTTGNPLDAAEEWKRATCPDCGDEATRETDTMDTFVDSSWYFLRYVSPELSDAPFDRERSNEWLPVDQYVGGDEHAVMHLLYSRFFTKVLADAEGLAHREPFENLLAQGMVQLDGAKMSKSVGNTVSPQRIVEEYGADTARLFIMEAAQPARDFDWSEQGVRSTRAFLDRLHEQVSALTEGSYDGKRGTTAEYVDSEIDAAVAIAADEYDDLRFNVAVREAQNLSRTLAGYVEYVDAPHAETVERGLNAVVSLLAPVAPHLAEELWTTLGHDEFVAEAAWPAGGDAETATARRDLVENTREDVRDIVDVAGIEDPERIDVTVTPDWKYEALGIAIESDAPNVISELMSEPSIREQGDAAASYGQTLQENREALTRPLDPETEYETLRRAAWLIEREFDAAVRVQTADADDAGHAEPGRPAIDITE
;
A
#
# COMPACT_ATOMS: atom_id res chain seq x y z
N MET A 1 -35.35 -21.74 33.90
CA MET A 1 -34.49 -22.82 33.43
C MET A 1 -35.10 -23.31 32.13
N SER A 2 -34.87 -22.57 31.07
CA SER A 2 -35.23 -22.96 29.68
C SER A 2 -34.74 -21.89 28.65
N ASP A 3 -33.63 -21.18 28.90
CA ASP A 3 -33.11 -20.13 27.96
C ASP A 3 -31.67 -20.39 27.53
N THR A 4 -31.17 -21.61 27.56
CA THR A 4 -29.78 -21.92 27.23
C THR A 4 -29.63 -22.95 26.10
N GLU A 5 -30.70 -23.37 25.42
CA GLU A 5 -30.62 -24.38 24.34
C GLU A 5 -30.41 -23.77 22.94
N HIS A 6 -30.43 -22.45 22.76
CA HIS A 6 -30.28 -21.78 21.44
C HIS A 6 -29.22 -20.66 21.40
N ALA A 7 -28.36 -20.54 22.40
CA ALA A 7 -27.30 -19.55 22.36
C ALA A 7 -26.16 -20.01 21.41
N TYR A 8 -25.69 -19.11 20.52
CA TYR A 8 -24.52 -19.33 19.64
C TYR A 8 -23.28 -19.58 20.49
N ASP A 9 -22.84 -20.84 20.62
CA ASP A 9 -21.62 -21.24 21.28
C ASP A 9 -20.45 -21.18 20.29
N HIS A 10 -19.84 -19.99 20.17
CA HIS A 10 -18.72 -19.75 19.25
C HIS A 10 -17.58 -20.75 19.45
N THR A 11 -17.22 -21.09 20.68
CA THR A 11 -16.09 -21.98 20.96
C THR A 11 -16.25 -23.37 20.33
N THR A 12 -17.45 -23.91 20.39
CA THR A 12 -17.76 -25.22 19.80
C THR A 12 -17.92 -25.14 18.29
N VAL A 13 -18.58 -24.08 17.78
CA VAL A 13 -18.86 -23.90 16.36
C VAL A 13 -17.58 -23.63 15.60
N GLU A 14 -16.77 -22.66 16.05
CA GLU A 14 -15.53 -22.28 15.38
C GLU A 14 -14.54 -23.43 15.25
N ARG A 15 -14.30 -24.17 16.35
CA ARG A 15 -13.42 -25.35 16.32
C ARG A 15 -13.92 -26.42 15.36
N ARG A 16 -15.21 -26.73 15.37
CA ARG A 16 -15.80 -27.73 14.50
C ARG A 16 -15.60 -27.40 13.04
N TRP A 17 -15.78 -26.13 12.63
CA TRP A 17 -15.63 -25.73 11.24
C TRP A 17 -14.18 -25.65 10.82
N GLN A 18 -13.27 -25.16 11.67
CA GLN A 18 -11.84 -25.19 11.42
C GLN A 18 -11.32 -26.63 11.17
N ASP A 19 -11.70 -27.56 12.06
CA ASP A 19 -11.34 -28.98 11.90
C ASP A 19 -11.87 -29.55 10.57
N ARG A 20 -13.10 -29.21 10.16
CA ARG A 20 -13.68 -29.68 8.90
C ARG A 20 -13.03 -29.06 7.66
N TRP A 21 -12.73 -27.77 7.69
CA TRP A 21 -12.02 -27.13 6.58
C TRP A 21 -10.63 -27.74 6.35
N ASP A 22 -9.90 -28.01 7.43
CA ASP A 22 -8.58 -28.65 7.38
C ASP A 22 -8.70 -30.11 6.86
N ASP A 23 -9.66 -30.89 7.39
CA ASP A 23 -9.82 -32.30 7.02
C ASP A 23 -10.26 -32.47 5.55
N GLU A 24 -11.09 -31.56 5.01
CA GLU A 24 -11.61 -31.63 3.65
C GLU A 24 -10.77 -30.78 2.65
N GLY A 25 -9.80 -29.98 3.14
CA GLY A 25 -8.87 -29.19 2.31
C GLY A 25 -9.55 -28.05 1.54
N VAL A 26 -10.57 -27.40 2.13
CA VAL A 26 -11.42 -26.37 1.50
C VAL A 26 -10.65 -25.20 0.91
N TYR A 27 -9.53 -24.83 1.54
CA TYR A 27 -8.71 -23.67 1.14
C TYR A 27 -7.45 -24.04 0.38
N ARG A 28 -7.35 -25.28 -0.07
CA ARG A 28 -6.22 -25.73 -0.86
C ARG A 28 -6.26 -25.12 -2.26
N THR A 29 -5.12 -24.64 -2.72
CA THR A 29 -4.97 -24.11 -4.09
C THR A 29 -5.02 -25.25 -5.10
N PRO A 30 -5.84 -25.17 -6.16
CA PRO A 30 -5.88 -26.17 -7.21
C PRO A 30 -4.51 -26.31 -7.92
N ASP A 31 -4.17 -27.54 -8.32
CA ASP A 31 -2.93 -27.80 -9.08
C ASP A 31 -3.04 -27.29 -10.54
N ASP A 32 -4.23 -27.42 -11.12
CA ASP A 32 -4.56 -27.01 -12.50
C ASP A 32 -5.58 -25.87 -12.43
N ALA A 33 -5.13 -24.64 -12.17
CA ALA A 33 -5.99 -23.46 -12.12
C ALA A 33 -6.46 -23.06 -13.53
N GLU A 34 -7.76 -22.79 -13.69
CA GLU A 34 -8.35 -22.29 -14.93
C GLU A 34 -8.56 -20.76 -14.89
N ASP A 35 -8.83 -20.21 -13.70
CA ASP A 35 -9.04 -18.77 -13.48
C ASP A 35 -8.27 -18.35 -12.20
N PRO A 36 -6.92 -18.22 -12.29
CA PRO A 36 -6.08 -18.00 -11.14
C PRO A 36 -6.27 -16.59 -10.55
N THR A 37 -6.37 -16.53 -9.24
CA THR A 37 -6.35 -15.28 -8.47
C THR A 37 -5.40 -15.42 -7.29
N TYR A 38 -4.36 -14.59 -7.23
CA TYR A 38 -3.34 -14.61 -6.19
C TYR A 38 -3.57 -13.48 -5.18
N VAL A 39 -3.96 -13.85 -3.98
CA VAL A 39 -4.18 -12.91 -2.86
C VAL A 39 -3.09 -13.09 -1.82
N LEU A 40 -2.36 -12.03 -1.50
CA LEU A 40 -1.23 -12.10 -0.61
C LEU A 40 -1.20 -10.95 0.40
N GLY A 41 -1.07 -11.28 1.68
CA GLY A 41 -0.70 -10.31 2.71
C GLY A 41 0.78 -10.40 3.04
N MET A 42 1.40 -9.28 3.39
CA MET A 42 2.77 -9.31 3.91
C MET A 42 2.86 -10.29 5.08
N TYR A 43 3.77 -11.25 4.98
CA TYR A 43 3.96 -12.24 6.03
C TYR A 43 4.62 -11.63 7.27
N PRO A 44 4.36 -12.19 8.47
CA PRO A 44 4.82 -11.58 9.71
C PRO A 44 6.24 -11.98 10.08
N TYR A 45 6.91 -11.10 10.81
CA TYR A 45 8.08 -11.46 11.59
C TYR A 45 7.66 -12.28 12.83
N PRO A 46 8.20 -13.48 13.06
CA PRO A 46 7.87 -14.30 14.22
C PRO A 46 8.53 -13.76 15.51
N SER A 47 7.93 -12.70 16.06
CA SER A 47 8.45 -11.98 17.22
C SER A 47 7.65 -12.23 18.50
N GLY A 48 6.94 -13.36 18.58
CA GLY A 48 6.18 -13.80 19.76
C GLY A 48 4.70 -14.07 19.47
N LYS A 49 3.79 -13.15 19.76
CA LYS A 49 2.34 -13.32 19.57
C LYS A 49 1.80 -12.31 18.58
N LEU A 50 0.69 -12.65 17.92
CA LEU A 50 -0.06 -11.69 17.10
C LEU A 50 -0.66 -10.59 17.98
N HIS A 51 -0.93 -9.44 17.39
CA HIS A 51 -1.79 -8.38 17.91
C HIS A 51 -2.87 -8.02 16.89
N MET A 52 -3.86 -7.23 17.29
CA MET A 52 -5.00 -6.93 16.42
C MET A 52 -4.65 -6.20 15.13
N GLY A 53 -3.50 -5.52 15.06
CA GLY A 53 -2.97 -4.97 13.81
C GLY A 53 -2.63 -6.06 12.77
N HIS A 54 -1.98 -7.16 13.18
CA HIS A 54 -1.76 -8.32 12.29
C HIS A 54 -3.11 -8.95 11.85
N VAL A 55 -4.04 -9.09 12.80
CA VAL A 55 -5.36 -9.68 12.51
C VAL A 55 -6.08 -8.87 11.44
N ARG A 56 -5.91 -7.53 11.42
CA ARG A 56 -6.49 -6.68 10.39
C ARG A 56 -5.97 -7.05 9.00
N ASN A 57 -4.65 -7.09 8.81
CA ASN A 57 -4.03 -7.46 7.55
C ASN A 57 -4.57 -8.79 7.03
N TYR A 58 -4.52 -9.80 7.89
CA TYR A 58 -4.91 -11.16 7.50
C TYR A 58 -6.41 -11.36 7.34
N THR A 59 -7.24 -10.57 8.05
CA THR A 59 -8.69 -10.61 7.84
C THR A 59 -9.08 -9.97 6.49
N ILE A 60 -8.39 -8.91 6.08
CA ILE A 60 -8.62 -8.26 4.77
C ILE A 60 -8.33 -9.25 3.64
N THR A 61 -7.13 -9.85 3.64
CA THR A 61 -6.75 -10.81 2.59
C THR A 61 -7.63 -12.06 2.60
N ASP A 62 -7.95 -12.59 3.78
CA ASP A 62 -8.81 -13.76 3.90
C ASP A 62 -10.24 -13.51 3.44
N ALA A 63 -10.81 -12.35 3.78
CA ALA A 63 -12.16 -11.99 3.35
C ALA A 63 -12.22 -11.82 1.81
N TYR A 64 -11.22 -11.18 1.21
CA TYR A 64 -11.14 -11.03 -0.24
C TYR A 64 -10.93 -12.39 -0.92
N ALA A 65 -10.01 -13.21 -0.44
CA ALA A 65 -9.75 -14.55 -0.96
C ALA A 65 -11.00 -15.45 -0.92
N ARG A 66 -11.78 -15.40 0.17
CA ARG A 66 -13.06 -16.13 0.29
C ARG A 66 -14.10 -15.62 -0.70
N PHE A 67 -14.21 -14.31 -0.85
CA PHE A 67 -15.13 -13.70 -1.80
C PHE A 67 -14.78 -14.13 -3.25
N ARG A 68 -13.50 -14.01 -3.67
CA ARG A 68 -13.06 -14.41 -5.00
C ARG A 68 -13.32 -15.90 -5.26
N ARG A 69 -13.08 -16.75 -4.27
CA ARG A 69 -13.39 -18.19 -4.36
C ARG A 69 -14.88 -18.44 -4.58
N MET A 70 -15.75 -17.71 -3.87
CA MET A 70 -17.21 -17.78 -4.08
C MET A 70 -17.63 -17.20 -5.45
N CYS A 71 -16.87 -16.32 -6.04
CA CYS A 71 -17.05 -15.85 -7.44
C CYS A 71 -16.66 -16.90 -8.48
N GLY A 72 -15.94 -17.95 -8.07
CA GLY A 72 -15.54 -19.07 -8.92
C GLY A 72 -14.08 -19.10 -9.31
N ASP A 73 -13.27 -18.21 -8.75
CA ASP A 73 -11.83 -18.15 -9.03
C ASP A 73 -11.07 -19.27 -8.32
N ASP A 74 -9.97 -19.68 -8.94
CA ASP A 74 -8.97 -20.58 -8.35
C ASP A 74 -7.99 -19.74 -7.52
N VAL A 75 -8.16 -19.72 -6.21
CA VAL A 75 -7.45 -18.77 -5.34
C VAL A 75 -6.20 -19.37 -4.73
N LEU A 76 -5.05 -18.70 -4.93
CA LEU A 76 -3.81 -18.89 -4.18
C LEU A 76 -3.77 -17.89 -3.02
N HIS A 77 -3.92 -18.39 -1.79
CA HIS A 77 -3.85 -17.60 -0.56
C HIS A 77 -2.94 -18.27 0.47
N PRO A 78 -1.61 -18.10 0.34
CA PRO A 78 -0.61 -18.76 1.19
C PRO A 78 -0.29 -17.95 2.44
N MET A 79 0.46 -18.58 3.36
CA MET A 79 1.02 -17.95 4.54
C MET A 79 2.43 -18.50 4.81
N GLY A 80 3.28 -17.67 5.40
CA GLY A 80 4.64 -18.03 5.80
C GLY A 80 5.21 -17.06 6.83
N TRP A 81 6.53 -17.15 7.02
CA TRP A 81 7.21 -16.47 8.11
C TRP A 81 8.49 -15.81 7.61
N ASP A 82 8.58 -14.50 7.77
CA ASP A 82 9.82 -13.77 7.65
C ASP A 82 10.64 -13.96 8.92
N ALA A 83 11.46 -15.01 8.90
CA ALA A 83 11.93 -15.64 10.13
C ALA A 83 13.37 -15.27 10.52
N PHE A 84 14.08 -14.53 9.69
CA PHE A 84 15.39 -13.96 10.00
C PHE A 84 15.29 -12.56 10.65
N GLY A 85 16.43 -12.02 11.04
CA GLY A 85 16.57 -10.65 11.48
C GLY A 85 16.82 -10.48 12.98
N LEU A 86 17.19 -9.25 13.30
CA LEU A 86 17.67 -8.81 14.59
C LEU A 86 16.73 -9.05 15.79
N PRO A 87 15.39 -8.91 15.67
CA PRO A 87 14.51 -9.10 16.82
C PRO A 87 14.57 -10.49 17.41
N ALA A 88 14.66 -11.50 16.55
CA ALA A 88 14.75 -12.89 16.99
C ALA A 88 16.12 -13.18 17.64
N GLU A 89 17.19 -12.63 17.05
CA GLU A 89 18.54 -12.77 17.61
C GLU A 89 18.65 -12.10 18.98
N ASN A 90 18.17 -10.89 19.15
CA ASN A 90 18.19 -10.16 20.41
C ASN A 90 17.33 -10.85 21.48
N ALA A 91 16.13 -11.30 21.11
CA ALA A 91 15.25 -12.03 22.01
C ALA A 91 15.88 -13.35 22.49
N ALA A 92 16.62 -14.03 21.62
CA ALA A 92 17.35 -15.24 21.96
C ALA A 92 18.55 -14.96 22.88
N LYS A 93 19.33 -13.91 22.58
CA LYS A 93 20.44 -13.44 23.43
C LYS A 93 19.96 -13.09 24.84
N GLU A 94 18.87 -12.36 24.99
CA GLU A 94 18.28 -11.99 26.29
C GLU A 94 17.81 -13.20 27.11
N ARG A 95 17.37 -14.27 26.43
CA ARG A 95 16.81 -15.48 27.07
C ARG A 95 17.81 -16.61 27.19
N ASP A 96 19.05 -16.41 26.72
CA ASP A 96 20.10 -17.43 26.68
C ASP A 96 19.65 -18.72 25.96
N THR A 97 18.99 -18.51 24.77
CA THR A 97 18.51 -19.58 23.91
C THR A 97 19.07 -19.42 22.49
N ASN A 98 18.83 -20.42 21.62
CA ASN A 98 19.20 -20.35 20.21
C ASN A 98 18.16 -19.52 19.42
N PRO A 99 18.57 -18.59 18.54
CA PRO A 99 17.64 -17.84 17.68
C PRO A 99 16.70 -18.74 16.87
N HIS A 100 17.18 -19.83 16.31
CA HIS A 100 16.37 -20.80 15.59
C HIS A 100 15.23 -21.35 16.45
N ASP A 101 15.55 -21.88 17.65
CA ASP A 101 14.55 -22.51 18.52
C ASP A 101 13.52 -21.49 19.00
N TRP A 102 13.97 -20.28 19.34
CA TRP A 102 13.08 -19.17 19.70
C TRP A 102 12.13 -18.80 18.56
N THR A 103 12.66 -18.69 17.35
CA THR A 103 11.88 -18.34 16.15
C THR A 103 10.84 -19.41 15.85
N MET A 104 11.20 -20.69 15.90
CA MET A 104 10.28 -21.80 15.66
C MET A 104 9.16 -21.86 16.72
N ASP A 105 9.48 -21.63 18.00
CA ASP A 105 8.48 -21.54 19.07
C ASP A 105 7.49 -20.36 18.82
N CYS A 106 7.99 -19.23 18.32
CA CYS A 106 7.15 -18.10 17.95
C CYS A 106 6.25 -18.43 16.77
N ILE A 107 6.78 -19.07 15.72
CA ILE A 107 6.04 -19.52 14.54
C ILE A 107 4.89 -20.46 14.98
N ASP A 108 5.17 -21.45 15.77
CA ASP A 108 4.15 -22.38 16.26
C ASP A 108 3.04 -21.66 17.01
N THR A 109 3.40 -20.73 17.89
CA THR A 109 2.43 -19.91 18.65
C THR A 109 1.57 -19.06 17.71
N MET A 110 2.19 -18.37 16.75
CA MET A 110 1.47 -17.48 15.82
C MET A 110 0.61 -18.28 14.84
N ARG A 111 1.07 -19.44 14.38
CA ARG A 111 0.29 -20.36 13.53
C ARG A 111 -0.97 -20.84 14.27
N GLU A 112 -0.85 -21.23 15.54
CA GLU A 112 -2.03 -21.58 16.35
C GLU A 112 -3.02 -20.41 16.49
N GLN A 113 -2.51 -19.20 16.67
CA GLN A 113 -3.34 -18.01 16.75
C GLN A 113 -4.03 -17.71 15.41
N MET A 114 -3.35 -17.83 14.26
CA MET A 114 -3.95 -17.68 12.94
C MET A 114 -5.01 -18.74 12.66
N ARG A 115 -4.74 -20.01 13.00
CA ARG A 115 -5.73 -21.08 12.89
C ARG A 115 -6.96 -20.81 13.75
N SER A 116 -6.77 -20.32 14.98
CA SER A 116 -7.87 -19.98 15.87
C SER A 116 -8.74 -18.81 15.37
N MET A 117 -8.21 -17.96 14.50
CA MET A 117 -8.95 -16.91 13.79
C MET A 117 -9.71 -17.43 12.57
N GLY A 118 -9.50 -18.68 12.18
CA GLY A 118 -10.16 -19.32 11.05
C GLY A 118 -9.74 -18.78 9.69
N PHE A 119 -8.49 -18.30 9.54
CA PHE A 119 -8.00 -17.85 8.25
C PHE A 119 -7.85 -19.02 7.27
N GLY A 120 -8.42 -18.85 6.07
CA GLY A 120 -8.44 -19.83 5.01
C GLY A 120 -7.17 -19.83 4.16
N TYR A 121 -6.03 -20.05 4.79
CA TYR A 121 -4.76 -20.19 4.09
C TYR A 121 -4.55 -21.61 3.56
N ASP A 122 -3.85 -21.71 2.44
CA ASP A 122 -3.27 -22.96 1.99
C ASP A 122 -1.99 -23.27 2.79
N TRP A 123 -2.14 -23.93 3.93
CA TRP A 123 -1.04 -24.30 4.82
C TRP A 123 -0.05 -25.30 4.24
N GLU A 124 -0.37 -25.97 3.13
CA GLU A 124 0.59 -26.84 2.44
C GLU A 124 1.65 -26.04 1.68
N ARG A 125 1.40 -24.74 1.48
CA ARG A 125 2.33 -23.79 0.86
C ARG A 125 3.07 -22.93 1.87
N GLU A 126 3.06 -23.32 3.15
CA GLU A 126 3.77 -22.59 4.19
C GLU A 126 5.28 -22.56 3.93
N ILE A 127 5.88 -21.36 3.99
CA ILE A 127 7.33 -21.17 3.88
C ILE A 127 7.88 -20.53 5.14
N THR A 128 9.17 -20.81 5.44
CA THR A 128 9.88 -20.24 6.58
C THR A 128 11.28 -19.83 6.13
N THR A 129 11.55 -18.54 6.10
CA THR A 129 12.76 -18.01 5.45
C THR A 129 14.06 -18.42 6.12
N CYS A 130 14.05 -18.72 7.41
CA CYS A 130 15.24 -19.15 8.15
C CYS A 130 15.59 -20.63 7.99
N THR A 131 14.85 -21.40 7.19
CA THR A 131 15.19 -22.80 6.95
C THR A 131 16.17 -22.94 5.78
N PRO A 132 17.10 -23.91 5.83
CA PRO A 132 18.06 -24.17 4.74
C PRO A 132 17.40 -24.39 3.37
N ASP A 133 16.19 -24.97 3.35
CA ASP A 133 15.41 -25.20 2.13
C ASP A 133 14.92 -23.91 1.47
N TYR A 134 14.81 -22.82 2.24
CA TYR A 134 14.47 -21.51 1.73
C TYR A 134 15.72 -20.67 1.44
N TYR A 135 16.57 -20.42 2.46
CA TYR A 135 17.65 -19.44 2.30
C TYR A 135 18.77 -19.91 1.36
N ARG A 136 18.86 -21.20 1.02
CA ARG A 136 19.73 -21.64 -0.09
C ARG A 136 19.43 -20.91 -1.39
N TRP A 137 18.19 -20.49 -1.57
CA TRP A 137 17.77 -19.80 -2.79
C TRP A 137 18.09 -18.32 -2.75
N ASN A 138 18.13 -17.69 -1.59
CA ASN A 138 18.73 -16.36 -1.44
C ASN A 138 20.20 -16.37 -1.86
N GLN A 139 20.94 -17.40 -1.42
CA GLN A 139 22.35 -17.59 -1.80
C GLN A 139 22.50 -17.85 -3.30
N TRP A 140 21.63 -18.62 -3.87
CA TRP A 140 21.61 -18.86 -5.31
C TRP A 140 21.27 -17.58 -6.09
N LEU A 141 20.29 -16.81 -5.67
CA LEU A 141 19.94 -15.52 -6.25
C LEU A 141 21.10 -14.53 -6.19
N PHE A 142 21.79 -14.45 -5.07
CA PHE A 142 23.02 -13.65 -4.94
C PHE A 142 24.06 -14.03 -5.99
N THR A 143 24.29 -15.32 -6.20
CA THR A 143 25.22 -15.81 -7.23
C THR A 143 24.75 -15.44 -8.65
N ARG A 144 23.43 -15.55 -8.95
CA ARG A 144 22.89 -15.14 -10.25
C ARG A 144 23.06 -13.62 -10.48
N PHE A 145 22.73 -12.81 -9.48
CA PHE A 145 22.92 -11.36 -9.57
C PHE A 145 24.39 -10.98 -9.76
N HIS A 146 25.30 -11.74 -9.16
CA HIS A 146 26.73 -11.56 -9.42
C HIS A 146 27.12 -11.92 -10.87
N GLU A 147 26.58 -12.98 -11.43
CA GLU A 147 26.79 -13.36 -12.82
C GLU A 147 26.29 -12.31 -13.81
N GLU A 148 25.20 -11.61 -13.46
CA GLU A 148 24.64 -10.49 -14.23
C GLU A 148 25.40 -9.16 -14.00
N GLY A 149 26.42 -9.15 -13.12
CA GLY A 149 27.20 -7.97 -12.80
C GLY A 149 26.51 -6.98 -11.85
N LEU A 150 25.48 -7.43 -11.13
CA LEU A 150 24.68 -6.63 -10.20
C LEU A 150 25.12 -6.73 -8.74
N VAL A 151 26.19 -7.48 -8.45
CA VAL A 151 26.75 -7.60 -7.10
C VAL A 151 28.16 -7.02 -7.09
N GLU A 152 28.40 -6.07 -6.22
CA GLU A 152 29.70 -5.44 -6.02
C GLU A 152 30.11 -5.50 -4.56
N ARG A 153 31.42 -5.63 -4.33
CA ARG A 153 32.04 -5.46 -3.01
C ARG A 153 32.96 -4.28 -3.02
N ARG A 154 32.73 -3.31 -2.17
CA ARG A 154 33.53 -2.09 -2.08
C ARG A 154 33.55 -1.52 -0.68
N ASP A 155 34.59 -0.76 -0.36
CA ASP A 155 34.62 0.13 0.79
C ASP A 155 33.62 1.27 0.56
N ALA A 156 32.78 1.53 1.56
CA ALA A 156 31.79 2.60 1.51
C ALA A 156 31.52 3.15 2.91
N ASP A 157 31.16 4.42 2.95
CA ASP A 157 30.57 5.00 4.13
C ASP A 157 29.16 4.44 4.30
N VAL A 158 28.90 3.79 5.43
CA VAL A 158 27.66 3.08 5.70
C VAL A 158 27.03 3.54 6.99
N ASN A 159 25.71 3.52 7.03
CA ASN A 159 24.91 3.85 8.19
C ASN A 159 25.07 2.76 9.27
N TRP A 160 25.69 3.11 10.38
CA TRP A 160 25.92 2.19 11.50
C TRP A 160 25.02 2.52 12.68
N CYS A 161 24.25 1.56 13.15
CA CYS A 161 23.51 1.68 14.41
C CYS A 161 24.32 1.09 15.57
N SER A 162 24.81 1.95 16.47
CA SER A 162 25.64 1.51 17.62
C SER A 162 24.84 0.70 18.66
N SER A 163 23.52 0.86 18.73
CA SER A 163 22.63 0.09 19.60
C SER A 163 22.32 -1.29 19.01
N CYS A 164 22.12 -1.34 17.70
CA CYS A 164 21.88 -2.58 16.97
C CYS A 164 23.18 -3.30 16.62
N GLU A 165 24.33 -2.66 16.68
CA GLU A 165 25.65 -3.17 16.30
C GLU A 165 25.67 -3.74 14.86
N THR A 166 25.10 -3.00 13.90
CA THR A 166 25.01 -3.44 12.49
C THR A 166 24.87 -2.25 11.55
N VAL A 167 25.21 -2.50 10.28
CA VAL A 167 24.94 -1.61 9.16
C VAL A 167 23.44 -1.58 8.87
N LEU A 168 22.97 -0.42 8.42
CA LEU A 168 21.62 -0.16 7.92
C LEU A 168 21.73 0.27 6.45
N ALA A 169 20.76 -0.14 5.63
CA ALA A 169 20.56 0.47 4.32
C ALA A 169 19.98 1.88 4.49
N ASP A 170 20.13 2.74 3.49
CA ASP A 170 19.65 4.13 3.54
C ASP A 170 18.15 4.21 3.82
N GLU A 171 17.38 3.27 3.26
CA GLU A 171 15.94 3.15 3.48
C GLU A 171 15.55 2.77 4.92
N GLN A 172 16.52 2.35 5.72
CA GLN A 172 16.34 1.94 7.12
C GLN A 172 16.70 3.06 8.12
N VAL A 173 16.97 4.26 7.60
CA VAL A 173 17.25 5.46 8.39
C VAL A 173 16.05 6.41 8.26
N GLU A 174 15.47 6.84 9.38
CA GLU A 174 14.22 7.58 9.41
C GLU A 174 14.37 9.01 9.92
N GLY A 175 13.73 9.92 9.21
CA GLY A 175 13.55 11.32 9.62
C GLY A 175 14.80 12.17 9.51
N ASP A 176 14.66 13.49 9.76
CA ASP A 176 15.76 14.47 9.70
C ASP A 176 16.81 14.28 10.80
N ALA A 177 16.50 13.47 11.81
CA ALA A 177 17.41 13.13 12.91
C ALA A 177 18.15 11.81 12.69
N GLU A 178 18.09 11.27 11.49
CA GLU A 178 18.78 10.03 11.06
C GLU A 178 18.71 8.89 12.07
N LEU A 179 17.49 8.49 12.42
CA LEU A 179 17.25 7.48 13.42
C LEU A 179 17.16 6.08 12.79
N CYS A 180 17.70 5.11 13.48
CA CYS A 180 17.51 3.71 13.14
C CYS A 180 16.01 3.35 13.19
N TRP A 181 15.41 2.96 12.07
CA TRP A 181 14.00 2.58 11.92
C TRP A 181 13.47 1.58 12.97
N ARG A 182 14.38 0.91 13.67
CA ARG A 182 14.06 -0.17 14.62
C ARG A 182 14.17 0.22 16.09
N CYS A 183 15.14 1.05 16.45
CA CYS A 183 15.45 1.34 17.86
C CYS A 183 15.56 2.81 18.17
N ASP A 184 15.27 3.69 17.20
CA ASP A 184 15.31 5.15 17.34
C ASP A 184 16.67 5.68 17.87
N THR A 185 17.76 4.90 17.69
CA THR A 185 19.12 5.37 18.01
C THR A 185 19.65 6.17 16.84
N PRO A 186 20.25 7.32 17.04
CA PRO A 186 20.96 8.06 15.99
C PRO A 186 22.01 7.18 15.31
N VAL A 187 22.05 7.25 14.01
CA VAL A 187 22.95 6.48 13.17
C VAL A 187 24.31 7.18 13.08
N GLU A 188 25.40 6.41 12.99
CA GLU A 188 26.76 6.90 12.80
C GLU A 188 27.26 6.48 11.44
N GLN A 189 28.01 7.32 10.72
CA GLN A 189 28.69 6.92 9.49
C GLN A 189 29.98 6.15 9.82
N ARG A 190 30.22 5.04 9.08
CA ARG A 190 31.44 4.23 9.20
C ARG A 190 31.90 3.73 7.84
N GLU A 191 33.18 3.81 7.56
CA GLU A 191 33.77 3.20 6.39
C GLU A 191 33.96 1.69 6.63
N LEU A 192 33.24 0.87 5.86
CA LEU A 192 33.30 -0.59 5.92
C LEU A 192 33.27 -1.18 4.51
N ASP A 193 33.97 -2.30 4.35
CA ASP A 193 33.93 -3.10 3.12
C ASP A 193 32.64 -3.93 3.11
N GLN A 194 31.76 -3.69 2.13
CA GLN A 194 30.38 -4.17 2.11
C GLN A 194 30.00 -4.76 0.75
N TRP A 195 28.99 -5.63 0.75
CA TRP A 195 28.35 -6.12 -0.45
C TRP A 195 27.13 -5.28 -0.81
N PHE A 196 27.03 -4.94 -2.08
CA PHE A 196 25.94 -4.13 -2.63
C PHE A 196 25.24 -4.85 -3.77
N LEU A 197 23.92 -4.65 -3.88
CA LEU A 197 23.14 -4.94 -5.08
C LEU A 197 22.93 -3.65 -5.86
N ALA A 198 23.30 -3.67 -7.15
CA ALA A 198 23.27 -2.51 -8.06
C ALA A 198 21.82 -2.20 -8.50
N ILE A 199 20.95 -1.83 -7.56
CA ILE A 199 19.58 -1.42 -7.85
C ILE A 199 19.52 -0.18 -8.75
N THR A 200 20.56 0.63 -8.74
CA THR A 200 20.69 1.84 -9.57
C THR A 200 20.73 1.54 -11.06
N GLU A 201 21.18 0.35 -11.47
CA GLU A 201 21.15 -0.09 -12.88
C GLU A 201 19.70 -0.24 -13.41
N TYR A 202 18.72 -0.39 -12.51
CA TYR A 202 17.30 -0.46 -12.84
C TYR A 202 16.55 0.83 -12.50
N ALA A 203 17.21 1.90 -12.08
CA ALA A 203 16.56 3.13 -11.60
C ALA A 203 15.60 3.74 -12.63
N ASP A 204 16.00 3.82 -13.90
CA ASP A 204 15.14 4.32 -14.99
C ASP A 204 13.89 3.46 -15.15
N GLU A 205 14.04 2.16 -15.22
CA GLU A 205 12.92 1.25 -15.40
C GLU A 205 12.00 1.22 -14.17
N LEU A 206 12.57 1.24 -12.96
CA LEU A 206 11.81 1.33 -11.72
C LEU A 206 10.98 2.61 -11.67
N LEU A 207 11.52 3.72 -12.19
CA LEU A 207 10.80 4.99 -12.21
C LEU A 207 9.74 5.04 -13.31
N ASP A 208 10.10 4.65 -14.54
CA ASP A 208 9.21 4.75 -15.69
C ASP A 208 7.99 3.83 -15.56
N SER A 209 8.16 2.63 -15.00
CA SER A 209 7.07 1.68 -14.78
C SER A 209 6.13 2.04 -13.61
N ILE A 210 6.44 3.05 -12.78
CA ILE A 210 5.51 3.53 -11.74
C ILE A 210 4.18 4.00 -12.33
N ASP A 211 4.20 4.57 -13.53
CA ASP A 211 2.99 5.07 -14.20
C ASP A 211 2.06 3.92 -14.64
N GLU A 212 2.58 2.71 -14.79
CA GLU A 212 1.83 1.50 -15.13
C GLU A 212 1.18 0.84 -13.90
N LEU A 213 1.56 1.24 -12.67
CA LEU A 213 1.03 0.71 -11.42
C LEU A 213 -0.30 1.38 -11.04
N GLU A 214 -1.32 1.29 -11.90
CA GLU A 214 -2.63 1.93 -11.70
C GLU A 214 -3.34 1.44 -10.43
N GLY A 215 -3.16 0.17 -10.05
CA GLY A 215 -3.72 -0.44 -8.85
C GLY A 215 -3.00 -0.10 -7.54
N TRP A 216 -1.97 0.78 -7.58
CA TRP A 216 -1.23 1.19 -6.40
C TRP A 216 -1.68 2.56 -5.88
N PRO A 217 -1.69 2.79 -4.54
CA PRO A 217 -1.99 4.10 -3.97
C PRO A 217 -1.04 5.19 -4.49
N ASP A 218 -1.61 6.36 -4.81
CA ASP A 218 -0.83 7.52 -5.27
C ASP A 218 0.29 7.91 -4.30
N SER A 219 0.04 7.79 -2.98
CA SER A 219 1.03 8.06 -1.94
C SER A 219 2.27 7.18 -2.08
N VAL A 220 2.09 5.88 -2.25
CA VAL A 220 3.19 4.91 -2.40
C VAL A 220 3.96 5.18 -3.70
N ARG A 221 3.26 5.39 -4.82
CA ARG A 221 3.89 5.75 -6.10
C ARG A 221 4.72 7.03 -5.99
N GLN A 222 4.19 8.04 -5.29
CA GLN A 222 4.91 9.28 -5.07
C GLN A 222 6.12 9.11 -4.15
N MET A 223 6.02 8.28 -3.09
CA MET A 223 7.16 7.96 -2.22
C MET A 223 8.29 7.32 -3.02
N GLN A 224 7.99 6.35 -3.89
CA GLN A 224 9.00 5.71 -4.73
C GLN A 224 9.60 6.68 -5.75
N ARG A 225 8.80 7.53 -6.41
CA ARG A 225 9.34 8.57 -7.31
C ARG A 225 10.32 9.51 -6.60
N ASN A 226 9.94 9.96 -5.42
CA ASN A 226 10.79 10.85 -4.63
C ASN A 226 12.07 10.16 -4.16
N TRP A 227 11.97 8.87 -3.81
CA TRP A 227 13.12 8.08 -3.36
C TRP A 227 14.10 7.80 -4.49
N ILE A 228 13.63 7.34 -5.64
CA ILE A 228 14.46 7.15 -6.84
C ILE A 228 15.08 8.47 -7.28
N GLY A 229 14.30 9.55 -7.27
CA GLY A 229 14.79 10.93 -7.32
C GLY A 229 15.63 11.23 -8.55
N ARG A 230 15.12 10.93 -9.77
CA ARG A 230 15.77 11.25 -11.04
C ARG A 230 16.00 12.75 -11.19
N GLN A 231 17.25 13.13 -11.44
CA GLN A 231 17.67 14.49 -11.67
C GLN A 231 18.42 14.57 -13.00
N GLU A 232 17.89 15.37 -13.92
CA GLU A 232 18.58 15.70 -15.16
C GLU A 232 19.43 16.96 -14.95
N GLY A 233 20.68 16.94 -15.35
CA GLY A 233 21.58 18.04 -15.13
C GLY A 233 22.78 18.01 -16.06
N THR A 234 23.76 18.82 -15.76
CA THR A 234 25.01 18.98 -16.52
C THR A 234 26.17 18.56 -15.65
N ARG A 235 27.06 17.75 -16.21
CA ARG A 235 28.37 17.46 -15.66
C ARG A 235 29.36 18.46 -16.23
N LEU A 236 30.01 19.24 -15.36
CA LEU A 236 30.95 20.29 -15.70
C LEU A 236 32.37 19.88 -15.27
N PRO A 237 33.36 19.89 -16.16
CA PRO A 237 34.75 19.51 -15.86
C PRO A 237 35.54 20.70 -15.30
N PHE A 238 35.98 20.66 -14.06
CA PHE A 238 36.82 21.64 -13.40
C PHE A 238 38.28 21.17 -13.38
N GLU A 239 39.21 21.99 -13.86
CA GLU A 239 40.64 21.73 -13.73
C GLU A 239 41.12 22.18 -12.35
N VAL A 240 41.64 21.24 -11.54
CA VAL A 240 42.10 21.50 -10.16
C VAL A 240 43.62 21.58 -10.13
N GLN A 241 44.18 22.66 -9.56
CA GLN A 241 45.59 22.92 -9.51
C GLN A 241 46.02 23.44 -8.14
N ASP A 242 47.29 23.15 -7.77
CA ASP A 242 47.89 23.75 -6.59
C ASP A 242 48.63 25.08 -6.94
N PRO A 243 49.09 25.84 -5.90
CA PRO A 243 49.77 27.14 -6.11
C PRO A 243 51.03 27.09 -6.96
N ASP A 244 51.70 25.95 -7.02
CA ASP A 244 52.92 25.74 -7.81
C ASP A 244 52.60 25.40 -9.28
N GLY A 245 51.29 25.21 -9.60
CA GLY A 245 50.78 24.89 -10.93
C GLY A 245 50.88 23.38 -11.26
N ASP A 246 51.06 22.56 -10.27
CA ASP A 246 50.92 21.11 -10.43
C ASP A 246 49.43 20.76 -10.62
N ASP A 247 49.16 19.98 -11.65
CA ASP A 247 47.82 19.58 -12.08
C ASP A 247 47.36 18.34 -11.30
N HIS A 248 46.24 18.48 -10.57
CA HIS A 248 45.58 17.37 -9.87
C HIS A 248 44.54 16.67 -10.76
N GLY A 249 44.39 17.10 -12.01
CA GLY A 249 43.46 16.54 -12.98
C GLY A 249 42.14 17.30 -13.08
N THR A 250 41.26 16.73 -13.84
CA THR A 250 39.90 17.25 -14.05
C THR A 250 38.96 16.58 -13.09
N VAL A 251 38.23 17.36 -12.28
CA VAL A 251 37.17 16.93 -11.40
C VAL A 251 35.84 17.34 -12.00
N GLU A 252 34.94 16.42 -12.18
CA GLU A 252 33.61 16.69 -12.69
C GLU A 252 32.66 17.08 -11.56
N ALA A 253 31.88 18.15 -11.72
CA ALA A 253 30.82 18.51 -10.82
C ALA A 253 29.46 18.41 -11.54
N PHE A 254 28.50 17.74 -10.91
CA PHE A 254 27.13 17.67 -11.39
C PHE A 254 26.32 18.88 -10.89
N THR A 255 25.52 19.46 -11.77
CA THR A 255 24.58 20.53 -11.40
C THR A 255 23.29 20.44 -12.21
N THR A 256 22.15 20.57 -11.55
CA THR A 256 20.83 20.78 -12.19
C THR A 256 20.66 22.21 -12.66
N ARG A 257 21.52 23.12 -12.22
CA ARG A 257 21.46 24.58 -12.44
C ARG A 257 22.71 25.11 -13.16
N ALA A 258 23.02 24.56 -14.33
CA ALA A 258 24.13 25.08 -15.17
C ALA A 258 23.94 26.57 -15.52
N ASP A 259 22.69 27.09 -15.55
CA ASP A 259 22.35 28.49 -15.70
C ASP A 259 22.96 29.39 -14.62
N THR A 260 23.29 28.85 -13.45
CA THR A 260 23.90 29.61 -12.34
C THR A 260 25.44 29.60 -12.31
N ALA A 261 26.10 28.93 -13.25
CA ALA A 261 27.55 28.73 -13.25
C ALA A 261 28.40 30.02 -13.19
N TYR A 262 27.87 31.16 -13.69
CA TYR A 262 28.50 32.48 -13.55
C TYR A 262 28.43 33.03 -12.10
N GLY A 263 27.56 32.48 -11.26
CA GLY A 263 27.41 32.79 -9.84
C GLY A 263 28.32 31.99 -8.94
N ALA A 264 29.03 31.01 -9.49
CA ALA A 264 29.95 30.18 -8.70
C ALA A 264 31.07 31.02 -8.07
N THR A 265 31.28 30.84 -6.77
CA THR A 265 32.29 31.59 -6.00
C THR A 265 33.26 30.69 -5.23
N PHE A 266 32.98 29.42 -5.14
CA PHE A 266 33.85 28.41 -4.58
C PHE A 266 33.60 27.04 -5.27
N PHE A 267 34.55 26.14 -5.08
CA PHE A 267 34.42 24.74 -5.44
C PHE A 267 34.63 23.91 -4.18
N ALA A 268 33.82 22.91 -3.94
CA ALA A 268 33.92 22.08 -2.74
C ALA A 268 34.17 20.62 -3.09
N LEU A 269 35.01 19.97 -2.30
CA LEU A 269 35.31 18.54 -2.35
C LEU A 269 34.78 17.86 -1.08
N ALA A 270 34.30 16.64 -1.21
CA ALA A 270 33.95 15.82 -0.07
C ALA A 270 35.16 15.46 0.79
N PRO A 271 35.00 15.20 2.10
CA PRO A 271 36.06 14.71 2.97
C PRO A 271 36.72 13.42 2.45
N GLY A 272 35.96 12.49 1.91
CA GLY A 272 36.44 11.22 1.36
C GLY A 272 37.03 11.30 -0.06
N HIS A 273 36.98 12.44 -0.76
CA HIS A 273 37.48 12.60 -2.13
C HIS A 273 39.02 12.38 -2.21
N GLU A 274 39.49 11.68 -3.26
CA GLU A 274 40.91 11.32 -3.42
C GLU A 274 41.88 12.53 -3.36
N ILE A 275 41.47 13.67 -3.92
CA ILE A 275 42.23 14.91 -3.85
C ILE A 275 42.26 15.44 -2.41
N THR A 276 41.14 15.36 -1.68
CA THR A 276 41.08 15.73 -0.27
C THR A 276 42.04 14.90 0.56
N GLN A 277 42.07 13.61 0.39
CA GLN A 277 42.95 12.69 1.10
C GLN A 277 44.45 13.02 0.78
N ALA A 278 44.78 13.32 -0.49
CA ALA A 278 46.10 13.72 -0.87
C ALA A 278 46.53 15.10 -0.30
N VAL A 279 45.58 16.02 -0.10
CA VAL A 279 45.81 17.30 0.58
C VAL A 279 45.99 17.09 2.08
N ALA A 280 45.18 16.25 2.71
CA ALA A 280 45.26 15.94 4.13
C ALA A 280 46.63 15.33 4.55
N GLU A 281 47.29 14.59 3.66
CA GLU A 281 48.65 14.09 3.93
C GLU A 281 49.70 15.21 4.10
N ARG A 282 49.43 16.43 3.61
CA ARG A 282 50.36 17.56 3.57
C ARG A 282 49.87 18.83 4.29
N ASP A 283 48.61 18.90 4.64
CA ASP A 283 47.96 20.04 5.33
C ASP A 283 47.32 19.56 6.62
N ASP A 284 47.88 19.97 7.76
CA ASP A 284 47.43 19.56 9.09
C ASP A 284 46.04 20.10 9.40
N ASP A 285 45.60 21.23 8.83
CA ASP A 285 44.24 21.80 9.08
C ASP A 285 43.19 20.99 8.32
N VAL A 286 43.48 20.57 7.08
CA VAL A 286 42.61 19.69 6.29
C VAL A 286 42.54 18.30 6.93
N ALA A 287 43.66 17.75 7.36
CA ALA A 287 43.68 16.46 8.05
C ALA A 287 42.81 16.48 9.32
N HIS A 288 42.96 17.56 10.13
CA HIS A 288 42.17 17.73 11.35
C HIS A 288 40.67 17.85 11.06
N PHE A 289 40.31 18.62 10.04
CA PHE A 289 38.89 18.76 9.63
C PHE A 289 38.31 17.41 9.21
N VAL A 290 38.97 16.66 8.36
CA VAL A 290 38.50 15.35 7.87
C VAL A 290 38.36 14.32 9.01
N GLU A 291 39.31 14.35 9.99
CA GLU A 291 39.35 13.34 11.06
C GLU A 291 38.44 13.69 12.26
N GLU A 292 38.25 14.99 12.58
CA GLU A 292 37.64 15.39 13.86
C GLU A 292 36.48 16.41 13.74
N GLU A 293 36.33 17.15 12.63
CA GLU A 293 35.37 18.28 12.53
C GLU A 293 34.31 18.09 11.46
N ALA A 294 34.53 17.26 10.45
CA ALA A 294 33.55 17.03 9.39
C ALA A 294 32.35 16.29 9.96
N ASP A 295 31.18 16.91 9.83
CA ASP A 295 29.89 16.37 10.26
C ASP A 295 28.89 16.54 9.11
N PRO A 296 28.78 15.54 8.22
CA PRO A 296 27.87 15.60 7.09
C PRO A 296 26.39 15.89 7.47
N ASP A 297 26.03 15.57 8.70
CA ASP A 297 24.68 15.68 9.25
C ASP A 297 24.51 16.95 10.11
N GLY A 298 25.51 17.80 10.15
CA GLY A 298 25.48 19.05 10.90
C GLY A 298 24.37 20.02 10.45
N GLU A 299 23.69 20.66 11.41
CA GLU A 299 22.66 21.67 11.09
C GLU A 299 23.23 22.87 10.30
N GLU A 300 24.50 23.21 10.50
CA GLU A 300 25.17 24.33 9.83
C GLU A 300 26.31 23.80 8.93
N PRO A 301 26.34 24.14 7.61
CA PRO A 301 27.37 23.68 6.68
C PRO A 301 28.75 24.17 7.11
N ASN A 302 29.72 23.27 7.21
CA ASN A 302 31.07 23.55 7.67
C ASN A 302 32.13 23.11 6.65
N GLY A 303 33.31 23.66 6.74
CA GLY A 303 34.40 23.28 5.85
C GLY A 303 35.69 24.05 6.05
N VAL A 304 36.78 23.53 5.48
CA VAL A 304 38.12 24.07 5.56
C VAL A 304 38.65 24.49 4.18
N ALA A 305 39.34 25.62 4.10
CA ALA A 305 39.96 26.07 2.87
C ALA A 305 41.23 25.26 2.57
N THR A 306 41.39 24.88 1.32
CA THR A 306 42.66 24.31 0.85
C THR A 306 43.53 25.37 0.16
N ASP A 307 44.72 24.98 -0.24
CA ASP A 307 45.59 25.81 -1.10
C ASP A 307 45.31 25.64 -2.60
N LEU A 308 44.34 24.80 -2.96
CA LEU A 308 43.96 24.49 -4.33
C LEU A 308 43.05 25.55 -4.97
N THR A 309 43.09 25.60 -6.31
CA THR A 309 42.13 26.35 -7.12
C THR A 309 41.49 25.44 -8.16
N ALA A 310 40.21 25.68 -8.47
CA ALA A 310 39.46 24.98 -9.52
C ALA A 310 39.05 25.98 -10.60
N THR A 311 39.36 25.70 -11.86
CA THR A 311 38.98 26.58 -12.97
C THR A 311 37.55 26.28 -13.40
N ASN A 312 36.66 27.26 -13.27
CA ASN A 312 35.29 27.16 -13.76
C ASN A 312 35.30 27.03 -15.30
N PRO A 313 34.79 25.93 -15.87
CA PRO A 313 34.89 25.68 -17.31
C PRO A 313 33.99 26.61 -18.15
N VAL A 314 32.99 27.25 -17.54
CA VAL A 314 32.05 28.16 -18.22
C VAL A 314 32.62 29.58 -18.28
N THR A 315 33.24 30.06 -17.21
CA THR A 315 33.71 31.45 -17.09
C THR A 315 35.19 31.59 -17.27
N GLY A 316 35.97 30.51 -17.02
CA GLY A 316 37.42 30.55 -16.92
C GLY A 316 37.94 31.21 -15.63
N GLU A 317 37.12 31.50 -14.65
CA GLU A 317 37.52 32.06 -13.35
C GLU A 317 38.13 30.97 -12.48
N GLU A 318 39.17 31.28 -11.74
CA GLU A 318 39.76 30.41 -10.72
C GLU A 318 38.96 30.56 -9.42
N LEU A 319 38.38 29.45 -8.94
CA LEU A 319 37.61 29.38 -7.70
C LEU A 319 38.50 28.77 -6.60
N PRO A 320 38.42 29.27 -5.35
CA PRO A 320 39.02 28.61 -4.20
C PRO A 320 38.37 27.26 -3.96
N VAL A 321 39.16 26.25 -3.60
CA VAL A 321 38.70 24.91 -3.28
C VAL A 321 38.60 24.75 -1.76
N TYR A 322 37.46 24.25 -1.30
CA TYR A 322 37.21 23.91 0.09
C TYR A 322 37.00 22.40 0.23
N VAL A 323 37.31 21.84 1.37
CA VAL A 323 36.76 20.56 1.80
C VAL A 323 35.56 20.90 2.66
N ALA A 324 34.40 20.39 2.29
CA ALA A 324 33.13 20.70 2.98
C ALA A 324 32.37 19.43 3.38
N ASP A 325 31.88 19.42 4.59
CA ASP A 325 31.19 18.27 5.20
C ASP A 325 29.88 17.92 4.52
N PHE A 326 29.18 18.91 3.97
CA PHE A 326 27.91 18.72 3.26
C PHE A 326 28.05 18.21 1.81
N VAL A 327 29.28 17.97 1.32
CA VAL A 327 29.55 17.32 0.04
C VAL A 327 29.80 15.85 0.29
N LEU A 328 28.87 15.01 -0.16
CA LEU A 328 28.91 13.57 0.07
C LEU A 328 29.85 12.89 -0.92
N SER A 329 30.71 11.99 -0.42
CA SER A 329 31.71 11.28 -1.25
C SER A 329 31.10 10.31 -2.25
N ASP A 330 29.93 9.77 -1.93
CA ASP A 330 29.23 8.73 -2.67
C ASP A 330 28.07 9.27 -3.52
N VAL A 331 27.85 10.59 -3.52
CA VAL A 331 26.88 11.25 -4.40
C VAL A 331 27.59 11.94 -5.55
N GLY A 332 27.29 11.51 -6.75
CA GLY A 332 27.90 12.07 -7.96
C GLY A 332 29.40 11.81 -8.03
N THR A 333 30.18 12.88 -8.04
CA THR A 333 31.66 12.84 -8.15
C THR A 333 32.36 13.22 -6.84
N GLY A 334 31.60 13.41 -5.74
CA GLY A 334 32.15 13.95 -4.51
C GLY A 334 32.67 15.40 -4.65
N ALA A 335 32.12 16.16 -5.59
CA ALA A 335 32.50 17.53 -5.86
C ALA A 335 31.28 18.42 -6.17
N LEU A 336 31.34 19.66 -5.72
CA LEU A 336 30.25 20.64 -5.83
C LEU A 336 30.74 21.96 -6.39
N MET A 337 30.01 22.53 -7.34
CA MET A 337 30.16 23.91 -7.79
C MET A 337 29.27 24.80 -6.88
N GLY A 338 29.90 25.55 -5.98
CA GLY A 338 29.17 26.39 -5.00
C GLY A 338 28.65 27.67 -5.62
N VAL A 339 27.31 27.84 -5.60
CA VAL A 339 26.57 28.97 -6.17
C VAL A 339 25.71 29.68 -5.12
N PRO A 340 26.28 30.39 -4.16
CA PRO A 340 25.59 30.91 -2.97
C PRO A 340 24.48 31.91 -3.27
N GLY A 341 24.41 32.47 -4.46
CA GLY A 341 23.28 33.32 -4.88
C GLY A 341 21.99 32.55 -5.18
N HIS A 342 22.06 31.21 -5.38
CA HIS A 342 21.01 30.39 -5.95
C HIS A 342 20.81 29.05 -5.26
N ASP A 343 21.56 28.76 -4.20
CA ASP A 343 21.42 27.59 -3.33
C ASP A 343 21.51 28.03 -1.87
N GLU A 344 20.57 27.59 -1.03
CA GLU A 344 20.46 28.01 0.37
C GLU A 344 21.65 27.50 1.20
N ARG A 345 22.08 26.26 0.99
CA ARG A 345 23.21 25.65 1.73
C ARG A 345 24.54 26.30 1.34
N ASP A 346 24.76 26.55 0.06
CA ASP A 346 25.91 27.31 -0.44
C ASP A 346 25.91 28.75 0.11
N HIS A 347 24.71 29.35 0.25
CA HIS A 347 24.53 30.69 0.79
C HIS A 347 24.94 30.77 2.26
N GLU A 348 24.49 29.80 3.08
CA GLU A 348 24.86 29.71 4.49
C GLU A 348 26.37 29.50 4.65
N PHE A 349 26.95 28.58 3.89
CA PHE A 349 28.39 28.33 3.87
C PHE A 349 29.21 29.57 3.47
N ALA A 350 28.86 30.18 2.33
CA ALA A 350 29.52 31.38 1.85
C ALA A 350 29.39 32.55 2.82
N SER A 351 28.26 32.72 3.45
CA SER A 351 28.01 33.76 4.46
C SER A 351 28.86 33.57 5.71
N ALA A 352 29.00 32.33 6.19
CA ALA A 352 29.85 31.98 7.33
C ALA A 352 31.34 32.27 7.07
N LEU A 353 31.83 32.02 5.86
CA LEU A 353 33.20 32.22 5.46
C LEU A 353 33.48 33.61 4.86
N GLY A 354 32.44 34.43 4.62
CA GLY A 354 32.54 35.74 4.03
C GLY A 354 32.96 35.74 2.56
N LEU A 355 32.53 34.72 1.81
CA LEU A 355 32.72 34.62 0.38
C LEU A 355 31.75 35.53 -0.39
N ASP A 356 32.08 35.79 -1.68
CA ASP A 356 31.19 36.57 -2.53
C ASP A 356 29.91 35.83 -2.83
N ILE A 357 28.76 36.53 -2.81
CA ILE A 357 27.43 36.01 -3.20
C ILE A 357 26.98 36.82 -4.41
N ARG A 358 26.76 36.15 -5.53
CA ARG A 358 26.49 36.77 -6.84
C ARG A 358 25.12 36.34 -7.41
N PRO A 359 24.16 37.28 -7.60
CA PRO A 359 22.93 36.95 -8.29
C PRO A 359 23.12 36.88 -9.81
N VAL A 360 22.82 35.73 -10.39
CA VAL A 360 22.92 35.49 -11.85
C VAL A 360 21.62 34.97 -12.47
N VAL A 361 20.60 34.75 -11.68
CA VAL A 361 19.21 34.49 -12.09
C VAL A 361 18.30 35.46 -11.34
N ALA A 362 17.30 36.00 -12.02
CA ALA A 362 16.36 36.97 -11.48
C ALA A 362 14.93 36.68 -11.96
N PRO A 363 13.90 37.13 -11.24
CA PRO A 363 12.51 37.00 -11.68
C PRO A 363 12.26 37.68 -13.04
N ASP A 364 12.93 38.79 -13.30
CA ASP A 364 12.89 39.59 -14.54
C ASP A 364 14.26 40.29 -14.75
N GLU A 365 14.63 40.61 -15.98
CA GLU A 365 15.89 41.32 -16.31
C GLU A 365 16.07 42.65 -15.55
N ASP A 366 14.98 43.31 -15.22
CA ASP A 366 14.97 44.61 -14.53
C ASP A 366 14.86 44.48 -12.98
N GLU A 367 14.67 43.29 -12.42
CA GLU A 367 14.42 43.03 -11.00
C GLU A 367 15.43 42.03 -10.41
N ILE A 368 16.71 42.48 -10.26
CA ILE A 368 17.77 41.64 -9.67
C ILE A 368 17.49 41.43 -8.19
N PRO A 369 17.40 40.14 -7.71
CA PRO A 369 17.12 39.87 -6.29
C PRO A 369 18.26 40.33 -5.40
N ASP A 370 17.91 40.76 -4.19
CA ASP A 370 18.88 40.97 -3.13
C ASP A 370 19.19 39.65 -2.41
N VAL A 371 20.31 39.07 -2.75
CA VAL A 371 20.77 37.76 -2.23
C VAL A 371 21.65 37.90 -0.98
N SER A 372 21.60 39.02 -0.27
CA SER A 372 22.44 39.25 0.91
C SER A 372 21.95 38.54 2.17
N GLU A 373 20.66 38.17 2.25
CA GLU A 373 20.05 37.53 3.41
C GLU A 373 19.57 36.08 3.11
N SER A 374 19.29 35.76 1.85
CA SER A 374 18.86 34.42 1.41
C SER A 374 19.13 34.23 -0.09
N ALA A 375 19.29 33.00 -0.53
CA ALA A 375 19.43 32.65 -1.93
C ALA A 375 18.13 32.88 -2.73
N TYR A 376 18.25 33.11 -4.04
CA TYR A 376 17.13 33.06 -4.99
C TYR A 376 17.14 31.73 -5.72
N THR A 377 16.27 30.81 -5.35
CA THR A 377 16.31 29.42 -5.81
C THR A 377 15.41 29.13 -6.99
N ASP A 378 14.46 30.02 -7.32
CA ASP A 378 13.53 29.82 -8.43
C ASP A 378 14.20 29.97 -9.79
N ASP A 379 13.59 29.41 -10.83
CA ASP A 379 13.92 29.69 -12.23
C ASP A 379 13.54 31.12 -12.58
N GLY A 380 14.16 31.67 -13.61
CA GLY A 380 13.90 33.05 -14.02
C GLY A 380 14.64 33.43 -15.31
N VAL A 381 15.07 34.66 -15.36
CA VAL A 381 15.91 35.18 -16.44
C VAL A 381 17.35 35.28 -15.97
N VAL A 382 18.26 34.75 -16.77
CA VAL A 382 19.70 34.81 -16.49
C VAL A 382 20.23 36.24 -16.63
N VAL A 383 20.92 36.71 -15.60
CA VAL A 383 21.53 38.07 -15.53
C VAL A 383 23.02 37.96 -15.17
N ASN A 384 23.78 38.95 -15.44
CA ASN A 384 25.25 39.02 -15.14
C ASN A 384 26.07 37.86 -15.69
N SER A 385 25.62 37.18 -16.73
CA SER A 385 26.20 35.93 -17.26
C SER A 385 26.69 36.07 -18.71
N GLY A 386 27.30 37.19 -19.06
CA GLY A 386 27.87 37.39 -20.39
C GLY A 386 26.85 37.24 -21.52
N ASP A 387 27.19 36.39 -22.49
CA ASP A 387 26.34 36.16 -23.68
C ASP A 387 25.04 35.44 -23.38
N TYR A 388 24.87 34.84 -22.20
CA TYR A 388 23.64 34.12 -21.76
C TYR A 388 22.67 35.01 -21.03
N SER A 389 23.05 36.27 -20.70
CA SER A 389 22.15 37.21 -20.05
C SER A 389 20.92 37.52 -20.91
N GLY A 390 19.75 37.52 -20.32
CA GLY A 390 18.47 37.72 -21.00
C GLY A 390 17.80 36.43 -21.50
N LEU A 391 18.43 35.27 -21.37
CA LEU A 391 17.82 33.96 -21.61
C LEU A 391 16.99 33.52 -20.38
N ASP A 392 15.94 32.75 -20.60
CA ASP A 392 15.32 32.00 -19.51
C ASP A 392 16.25 30.88 -19.02
N SER A 393 16.06 30.46 -17.77
CA SER A 393 16.91 29.48 -17.09
C SER A 393 17.05 28.17 -17.87
N GLU A 394 15.97 27.65 -18.48
CA GLU A 394 15.97 26.39 -19.23
C GLU A 394 16.86 26.51 -20.49
N THR A 395 16.62 27.54 -21.29
CA THR A 395 17.42 27.82 -22.49
C THR A 395 18.89 28.09 -22.15
N ALA A 396 19.16 28.75 -21.04
CA ALA A 396 20.55 29.03 -20.59
C ALA A 396 21.25 27.73 -20.17
N ARG A 397 20.60 26.83 -19.46
CA ARG A 397 21.13 25.49 -19.10
C ARG A 397 21.56 24.72 -20.35
N GLU A 398 20.68 24.64 -21.35
CA GLU A 398 20.97 23.95 -22.60
C GLU A 398 22.17 24.56 -23.35
N GLN A 399 22.19 25.90 -23.47
CA GLN A 399 23.27 26.59 -24.23
C GLN A 399 24.60 26.53 -23.50
N ILE A 400 24.62 26.74 -22.19
CA ILE A 400 25.85 26.64 -21.40
C ILE A 400 26.46 25.23 -21.49
N THR A 401 25.59 24.20 -21.38
CA THR A 401 26.05 22.81 -21.54
C THR A 401 26.62 22.55 -22.93
N ALA A 402 25.96 23.03 -23.98
CA ALA A 402 26.41 22.84 -25.37
C ALA A 402 27.69 23.60 -25.71
N ASP A 403 27.89 24.80 -25.15
CA ASP A 403 29.01 25.68 -25.47
C ASP A 403 30.27 25.38 -24.60
N THR A 404 30.09 24.70 -23.46
CA THR A 404 31.20 24.40 -22.54
C THR A 404 31.92 23.12 -22.98
N ALA A 405 33.23 23.24 -23.21
CA ALA A 405 34.03 22.10 -23.68
C ALA A 405 34.14 21.02 -22.59
N GLY A 406 33.73 19.81 -22.94
CA GLY A 406 33.73 18.65 -22.02
C GLY A 406 32.53 18.56 -21.11
N ALA A 407 31.60 19.53 -21.16
CA ALA A 407 30.32 19.41 -20.45
C ALA A 407 29.38 18.45 -21.17
N GLU A 408 28.60 17.68 -20.43
CA GLU A 408 27.60 16.77 -20.97
C GLU A 408 26.33 16.76 -20.12
N THR A 409 25.21 16.62 -20.81
CA THR A 409 23.94 16.35 -20.09
C THR A 409 23.97 14.95 -19.54
N THR A 410 23.63 14.77 -18.27
CA THR A 410 23.62 13.49 -17.60
C THR A 410 22.43 13.40 -16.65
N THR A 411 22.06 12.18 -16.33
CA THR A 411 21.04 11.88 -15.33
C THR A 411 21.71 11.30 -14.10
N GLN A 412 21.29 11.76 -12.93
CA GLN A 412 21.66 11.18 -11.65
C GLN A 412 20.40 10.79 -10.87
N TYR A 413 20.54 9.86 -9.94
CA TYR A 413 19.50 9.38 -9.07
C TYR A 413 19.89 9.65 -7.61
N ARG A 414 18.89 9.89 -6.76
CA ARG A 414 19.07 9.86 -5.30
C ARG A 414 19.21 8.43 -4.79
N LEU A 415 18.55 7.50 -5.48
CA LEU A 415 18.65 6.08 -5.20
C LEU A 415 20.13 5.66 -5.21
N ARG A 416 20.53 4.94 -4.18
CA ARG A 416 21.85 4.33 -4.07
C ARG A 416 21.76 2.82 -4.22
N ASP A 417 22.89 2.18 -4.46
CA ASP A 417 22.95 0.72 -4.45
C ASP A 417 22.61 0.17 -3.08
N TRP A 418 21.84 -0.90 -3.08
CA TRP A 418 21.37 -1.50 -1.85
C TRP A 418 22.47 -2.27 -1.12
N GLY A 419 22.96 -1.75 0.00
CA GLY A 419 23.92 -2.40 0.89
C GLY A 419 23.29 -3.56 1.63
N ILE A 420 23.70 -4.79 1.31
CA ILE A 420 23.05 -5.99 1.85
C ILE A 420 23.83 -6.66 2.98
N SER A 421 25.06 -6.26 3.27
CA SER A 421 25.87 -6.85 4.33
C SER A 421 25.36 -6.53 5.74
N ARG A 422 25.19 -7.52 6.59
CA ARG A 422 24.82 -7.35 7.99
C ARG A 422 25.75 -8.17 8.89
N GLN A 423 26.32 -7.53 9.90
CA GLN A 423 27.25 -8.14 10.87
C GLN A 423 26.46 -8.90 11.94
N ARG A 424 25.69 -9.92 11.50
CA ARG A 424 24.71 -10.66 12.28
C ARG A 424 24.86 -12.15 12.09
N TYR A 425 24.44 -12.89 13.12
CA TYR A 425 24.32 -14.35 13.03
C TYR A 425 23.02 -14.78 12.35
N TRP A 426 21.88 -14.16 12.74
CA TRP A 426 20.55 -14.61 12.34
C TRP A 426 20.09 -13.94 11.03
N GLY A 427 20.62 -14.45 9.94
CA GLY A 427 20.38 -14.04 8.56
C GLY A 427 20.95 -15.05 7.57
N THR A 428 20.65 -14.89 6.29
CA THR A 428 21.20 -15.73 5.23
C THR A 428 22.71 -15.48 5.07
N PRO A 429 23.60 -16.47 5.28
CA PRO A 429 25.05 -16.28 5.04
C PRO A 429 25.33 -15.92 3.58
N ILE A 430 26.18 -14.93 3.34
CA ILE A 430 26.66 -14.57 2.00
C ILE A 430 27.55 -15.71 1.48
N PRO A 431 27.24 -16.31 0.28
CA PRO A 431 27.89 -17.53 -0.20
C PRO A 431 29.25 -17.26 -0.86
N VAL A 432 30.17 -16.63 -0.13
CA VAL A 432 31.51 -16.26 -0.62
C VAL A 432 32.59 -16.82 0.27
N VAL A 433 33.72 -17.18 -0.34
CA VAL A 433 34.96 -17.48 0.35
C VAL A 433 36.08 -16.55 -0.11
N HIS A 434 36.87 -16.05 0.81
CA HIS A 434 38.03 -15.19 0.56
C HIS A 434 39.30 -16.04 0.49
N CYS A 435 39.91 -16.07 -0.67
CA CYS A 435 41.16 -16.79 -0.95
C CYS A 435 42.30 -15.79 -1.15
N ASP A 436 43.44 -16.04 -0.52
CA ASP A 436 44.63 -15.13 -0.65
C ASP A 436 45.12 -15.00 -2.10
N ASP A 437 44.95 -16.04 -2.92
CA ASP A 437 45.42 -16.07 -4.31
C ASP A 437 44.36 -15.69 -5.33
N CYS A 438 43.08 -16.02 -5.08
CA CYS A 438 41.96 -15.84 -6.02
C CYS A 438 41.09 -14.62 -5.69
N GLY A 439 41.22 -14.04 -4.48
CA GLY A 439 40.28 -13.03 -3.98
C GLY A 439 38.94 -13.64 -3.51
N PRO A 440 37.86 -12.87 -3.55
CA PRO A 440 36.53 -13.38 -3.25
C PRO A 440 36.04 -14.35 -4.34
N VAL A 441 35.55 -15.53 -3.95
CA VAL A 441 35.10 -16.60 -4.84
C VAL A 441 33.73 -17.07 -4.39
N MET A 442 32.77 -17.15 -5.32
CA MET A 442 31.43 -17.64 -5.05
C MET A 442 31.42 -19.14 -4.70
N VAL A 443 30.58 -19.53 -3.75
CA VAL A 443 30.34 -20.93 -3.43
C VAL A 443 29.52 -21.54 -4.59
N PRO A 444 29.94 -22.69 -5.16
CA PRO A 444 29.20 -23.31 -6.28
C PRO A 444 27.79 -23.76 -5.86
N ASP A 445 26.86 -23.72 -6.80
CA ASP A 445 25.45 -24.07 -6.60
C ASP A 445 25.26 -25.45 -5.92
N GLU A 446 26.09 -26.43 -6.27
CA GLU A 446 26.03 -27.77 -5.71
C GLU A 446 26.47 -27.85 -4.23
N ALA A 447 27.15 -26.81 -3.75
CA ALA A 447 27.62 -26.69 -2.36
C ALA A 447 26.70 -25.81 -1.51
N LEU A 448 25.62 -25.27 -2.07
CA LEU A 448 24.59 -24.54 -1.36
C LEU A 448 23.59 -25.49 -0.67
N PRO A 449 23.08 -25.15 0.50
CA PRO A 449 23.33 -23.90 1.23
C PRO A 449 24.65 -23.90 2.03
N VAL A 450 25.24 -22.72 2.20
CA VAL A 450 26.16 -22.44 3.29
C VAL A 450 25.31 -22.30 4.54
N GLU A 451 25.29 -23.34 5.38
CA GLU A 451 24.46 -23.37 6.58
C GLU A 451 25.10 -22.57 7.73
N LEU A 452 24.24 -21.95 8.57
CA LEU A 452 24.67 -21.29 9.80
C LEU A 452 25.32 -22.30 10.77
N PRO A 453 26.40 -21.92 11.49
CA PRO A 453 26.98 -22.78 12.55
C PRO A 453 26.08 -22.81 13.78
N GLU A 454 26.47 -23.59 14.80
CA GLU A 454 25.85 -23.49 16.14
C GLU A 454 26.01 -22.04 16.66
N PHE A 455 24.94 -21.50 17.23
CA PHE A 455 24.94 -20.15 17.78
C PHE A 455 25.96 -19.97 18.90
N ILE A 456 26.77 -18.93 18.79
CA ILE A 456 27.76 -18.53 19.81
C ILE A 456 27.27 -17.20 20.40
N ASN A 457 26.87 -17.23 21.68
CA ASN A 457 26.50 -15.99 22.37
C ASN A 457 27.76 -15.19 22.73
N THR A 458 28.09 -14.18 21.94
CA THR A 458 29.24 -13.32 22.08
C THR A 458 28.91 -11.86 21.84
N THR A 459 29.83 -10.96 22.19
CA THR A 459 29.78 -9.56 21.75
C THR A 459 30.39 -9.45 20.35
N GLY A 460 29.80 -8.63 19.50
CA GLY A 460 30.18 -8.50 18.07
C GLY A 460 29.54 -9.58 17.19
N ASN A 461 30.06 -9.74 15.98
CA ASN A 461 29.54 -10.72 15.03
C ASN A 461 29.82 -12.17 15.46
N PRO A 462 28.79 -12.99 15.77
CA PRO A 462 28.99 -14.38 16.18
C PRO A 462 29.63 -15.28 15.12
N LEU A 463 29.46 -14.96 13.82
CA LEU A 463 30.05 -15.71 12.71
C LEU A 463 31.57 -15.51 12.68
N ASP A 464 32.04 -14.33 13.02
CA ASP A 464 33.46 -14.05 13.18
C ASP A 464 34.13 -14.88 14.29
N ALA A 465 33.36 -15.17 15.34
CA ALA A 465 33.83 -15.99 16.44
C ALA A 465 33.82 -17.50 16.12
N ALA A 466 33.16 -17.91 15.03
CA ALA A 466 33.00 -19.33 14.65
C ALA A 466 34.21 -19.87 13.86
N GLU A 467 35.35 -19.97 14.48
CA GLU A 467 36.67 -20.32 13.88
C GLU A 467 36.68 -21.59 13.02
N GLU A 468 35.91 -22.61 13.38
CA GLU A 468 35.83 -23.85 12.60
C GLU A 468 34.95 -23.69 11.38
N TRP A 469 33.88 -22.94 11.49
CA TRP A 469 32.96 -22.65 10.40
C TRP A 469 33.58 -21.72 9.35
N LYS A 470 34.36 -20.72 9.76
CA LYS A 470 35.04 -19.80 8.85
C LYS A 470 36.01 -20.51 7.89
N ARG A 471 36.60 -21.61 8.28
CA ARG A 471 37.56 -22.32 7.43
C ARG A 471 36.87 -23.00 6.27
N ALA A 472 37.34 -22.69 5.07
CA ALA A 472 36.83 -23.24 3.83
C ALA A 472 37.98 -23.65 2.90
N THR A 473 37.64 -24.28 1.83
CA THR A 473 38.53 -24.55 0.71
C THR A 473 38.08 -23.73 -0.48
N CYS A 474 38.99 -23.00 -1.09
CA CYS A 474 38.70 -22.24 -2.30
C CYS A 474 38.19 -23.17 -3.42
N PRO A 475 37.02 -22.92 -4.00
CA PRO A 475 36.48 -23.73 -5.08
C PRO A 475 37.35 -23.70 -6.35
N ASP A 476 38.06 -22.59 -6.61
CA ASP A 476 38.83 -22.39 -7.83
C ASP A 476 40.21 -23.03 -7.77
N CYS A 477 40.98 -22.77 -6.73
CA CYS A 477 42.37 -23.28 -6.64
C CYS A 477 42.55 -24.47 -5.71
N GLY A 478 41.64 -24.73 -4.78
CA GLY A 478 41.70 -25.81 -3.79
C GLY A 478 42.54 -25.50 -2.55
N ASP A 479 43.02 -24.25 -2.40
CA ASP A 479 43.78 -23.82 -1.24
C ASP A 479 42.85 -23.44 -0.07
N GLU A 480 43.45 -23.18 1.11
CA GLU A 480 42.74 -22.71 2.29
C GLU A 480 42.11 -21.33 2.04
N ALA A 481 40.89 -21.15 2.41
CA ALA A 481 40.15 -19.93 2.28
C ALA A 481 39.30 -19.64 3.51
N THR A 482 38.79 -18.43 3.65
CA THR A 482 37.95 -18.00 4.76
C THR A 482 36.55 -17.66 4.24
N ARG A 483 35.49 -18.20 4.88
CA ARG A 483 34.12 -17.81 4.55
C ARG A 483 33.87 -16.36 4.90
N GLU A 484 33.02 -15.73 4.10
CA GLU A 484 32.39 -14.46 4.44
C GLU A 484 31.61 -14.61 5.76
N THR A 485 31.67 -13.60 6.62
CA THR A 485 31.05 -13.61 7.95
C THR A 485 29.85 -12.68 8.08
N ASP A 486 29.58 -11.92 7.02
CA ASP A 486 28.36 -11.14 6.95
C ASP A 486 27.19 -12.00 6.46
N THR A 487 25.99 -11.65 6.93
CA THR A 487 24.73 -12.19 6.42
C THR A 487 24.04 -11.16 5.55
N MET A 488 23.13 -11.60 4.72
CA MET A 488 22.33 -10.70 3.89
C MET A 488 21.28 -9.96 4.72
N ASP A 489 20.93 -8.76 4.29
CA ASP A 489 19.76 -8.04 4.76
C ASP A 489 18.51 -8.93 4.66
N THR A 490 17.68 -8.92 5.69
CA THR A 490 16.45 -9.74 5.75
C THR A 490 15.45 -9.38 4.66
N PHE A 491 15.53 -8.19 4.06
CA PHE A 491 14.70 -7.84 2.92
C PHE A 491 15.03 -8.62 1.64
N VAL A 492 16.19 -9.26 1.55
CA VAL A 492 16.47 -10.24 0.49
C VAL A 492 15.50 -11.42 0.57
N ASP A 493 15.18 -11.89 1.78
CA ASP A 493 14.24 -12.98 2.01
C ASP A 493 12.85 -12.63 1.44
N SER A 494 12.39 -11.40 1.63
CA SER A 494 11.05 -10.95 1.25
C SER A 494 10.93 -10.41 -0.17
N SER A 495 12.05 -10.23 -0.89
CA SER A 495 12.04 -9.63 -2.23
C SER A 495 11.54 -10.58 -3.34
N TRP A 496 11.39 -11.88 -3.05
CA TRP A 496 11.00 -12.89 -4.03
C TRP A 496 10.05 -13.99 -3.47
N TYR A 497 9.67 -13.93 -2.21
CA TYR A 497 8.91 -14.97 -1.51
C TYR A 497 7.56 -15.30 -2.15
N PHE A 498 6.94 -14.33 -2.82
CA PHE A 498 5.70 -14.52 -3.59
C PHE A 498 5.89 -15.51 -4.75
N LEU A 499 7.08 -15.61 -5.34
CA LEU A 499 7.42 -16.63 -6.32
C LEU A 499 7.53 -18.02 -5.68
N ARG A 500 8.11 -18.09 -4.47
CA ARG A 500 8.28 -19.36 -3.75
C ARG A 500 6.96 -20.00 -3.36
N TYR A 501 5.96 -19.20 -3.01
CA TYR A 501 4.62 -19.70 -2.68
C TYR A 501 3.93 -20.45 -3.81
N VAL A 502 4.26 -20.15 -5.04
CA VAL A 502 3.70 -20.83 -6.22
C VAL A 502 4.18 -22.27 -6.30
N SER A 503 5.39 -22.58 -5.83
CA SER A 503 6.02 -23.90 -5.89
C SER A 503 6.93 -24.17 -4.69
N PRO A 504 6.39 -24.18 -3.44
CA PRO A 504 7.20 -24.28 -2.22
C PRO A 504 7.92 -25.61 -2.06
N GLU A 505 7.38 -26.69 -2.66
CA GLU A 505 7.95 -28.04 -2.63
C GLU A 505 9.14 -28.22 -3.57
N LEU A 506 9.42 -27.29 -4.47
CA LEU A 506 10.47 -27.41 -5.47
C LEU A 506 11.84 -27.41 -4.81
N SER A 507 12.68 -28.41 -5.14
CA SER A 507 13.98 -28.60 -4.48
C SER A 507 15.18 -28.36 -5.41
N ASP A 508 14.97 -28.22 -6.71
CA ASP A 508 16.00 -28.06 -7.74
C ASP A 508 16.03 -26.68 -8.38
N ALA A 509 15.05 -25.82 -8.06
CA ALA A 509 15.00 -24.42 -8.44
C ALA A 509 14.32 -23.57 -7.35
N PRO A 510 14.52 -22.24 -7.31
CA PRO A 510 13.86 -21.37 -6.35
C PRO A 510 12.35 -21.31 -6.54
N PHE A 511 11.89 -21.36 -7.77
CA PHE A 511 10.47 -21.36 -8.18
C PHE A 511 10.30 -22.06 -9.54
N ASP A 512 9.09 -22.50 -9.82
CA ASP A 512 8.68 -22.97 -11.14
C ASP A 512 8.31 -21.78 -12.02
N ARG A 513 9.08 -21.53 -13.07
CA ARG A 513 8.89 -20.39 -13.96
C ARG A 513 7.54 -20.42 -14.70
N GLU A 514 7.11 -21.59 -15.18
CA GLU A 514 5.86 -21.71 -15.95
C GLU A 514 4.68 -21.41 -15.05
N ARG A 515 4.63 -22.03 -13.87
CA ARG A 515 3.60 -21.75 -12.86
C ARG A 515 3.66 -20.31 -12.35
N SER A 516 4.86 -19.76 -12.12
CA SER A 516 4.99 -18.36 -11.71
C SER A 516 4.45 -17.41 -12.76
N ASN A 517 4.62 -17.69 -14.03
CA ASN A 517 4.05 -16.86 -15.11
C ASN A 517 2.52 -16.99 -15.24
N GLU A 518 1.91 -18.05 -14.71
CA GLU A 518 0.45 -18.23 -14.65
C GLU A 518 -0.19 -17.48 -13.45
N TRP A 519 0.53 -17.41 -12.32
CA TRP A 519 0.01 -16.83 -11.08
C TRP A 519 0.39 -15.36 -10.86
N LEU A 520 1.42 -14.87 -11.55
CA LEU A 520 1.87 -13.47 -11.41
C LEU A 520 1.21 -12.58 -12.49
N PRO A 521 1.12 -11.27 -12.21
CA PRO A 521 1.44 -10.61 -10.94
C PRO A 521 0.48 -11.03 -9.82
N VAL A 522 0.84 -10.85 -8.55
CA VAL A 522 -0.10 -11.00 -7.44
C VAL A 522 -1.26 -10.04 -7.64
N ASP A 523 -2.49 -10.55 -7.75
CA ASP A 523 -3.68 -9.75 -8.09
C ASP A 523 -4.01 -8.74 -6.99
N GLN A 524 -3.95 -9.18 -5.74
CA GLN A 524 -4.18 -8.30 -4.60
C GLN A 524 -3.12 -8.48 -3.52
N TYR A 525 -2.32 -7.45 -3.30
CA TYR A 525 -1.31 -7.39 -2.24
C TYR A 525 -1.74 -6.46 -1.12
N VAL A 526 -1.56 -6.86 0.14
CA VAL A 526 -1.96 -6.06 1.32
C VAL A 526 -0.81 -5.94 2.30
N GLY A 527 -0.46 -4.71 2.67
CA GLY A 527 0.61 -4.46 3.64
C GLY A 527 0.61 -3.03 4.17
N GLY A 528 1.64 -2.68 4.95
CA GLY A 528 1.84 -1.32 5.44
C GLY A 528 2.49 -0.41 4.41
N ASP A 529 2.21 0.88 4.47
CA ASP A 529 2.82 1.91 3.60
C ASP A 529 4.28 2.21 3.98
N GLU A 530 4.71 1.86 5.19
CA GLU A 530 6.09 1.96 5.66
C GLU A 530 7.09 1.15 4.80
N HIS A 531 6.61 0.19 4.03
CA HIS A 531 7.42 -0.63 3.13
C HIS A 531 7.54 -0.07 1.70
N ALA A 532 7.02 1.13 1.44
CA ALA A 532 6.96 1.72 0.08
C ALA A 532 8.34 1.78 -0.61
N VAL A 533 9.39 2.22 0.10
CA VAL A 533 10.75 2.41 -0.43
C VAL A 533 11.73 1.30 -0.02
N MET A 534 11.27 0.32 0.76
CA MET A 534 12.02 -0.86 1.17
C MET A 534 11.53 -2.09 0.41
N HIS A 535 10.79 -2.97 1.10
CA HIS A 535 10.31 -4.25 0.57
C HIS A 535 9.61 -4.13 -0.80
N LEU A 536 8.73 -3.14 -1.00
CA LEU A 536 8.01 -3.00 -2.27
C LEU A 536 8.95 -2.59 -3.42
N LEU A 537 9.90 -1.72 -3.18
CA LEU A 537 10.89 -1.32 -4.19
C LEU A 537 11.84 -2.47 -4.52
N TYR A 538 12.31 -3.19 -3.50
CA TYR A 538 13.20 -4.34 -3.67
C TYR A 538 12.49 -5.51 -4.39
N SER A 539 11.22 -5.77 -4.10
CA SER A 539 10.44 -6.79 -4.81
C SER A 539 10.30 -6.46 -6.30
N ARG A 540 10.10 -5.18 -6.64
CA ARG A 540 10.08 -4.71 -8.04
C ARG A 540 11.43 -4.91 -8.72
N PHE A 541 12.51 -4.53 -8.05
CA PHE A 541 13.87 -4.75 -8.54
C PHE A 541 14.16 -6.22 -8.80
N PHE A 542 13.91 -7.10 -7.82
CA PHE A 542 14.12 -8.54 -7.97
C PHE A 542 13.30 -9.12 -9.13
N THR A 543 12.04 -8.71 -9.27
CA THR A 543 11.17 -9.21 -10.36
C THR A 543 11.74 -8.81 -11.72
N LYS A 544 12.25 -7.60 -11.88
CA LYS A 544 12.88 -7.13 -13.13
C LYS A 544 14.15 -7.90 -13.45
N VAL A 545 15.03 -8.08 -12.47
CA VAL A 545 16.25 -8.89 -12.65
C VAL A 545 15.91 -10.32 -13.01
N LEU A 546 14.93 -10.94 -12.34
CA LEU A 546 14.50 -12.31 -12.63
C LEU A 546 13.78 -12.43 -13.98
N ALA A 547 13.13 -11.38 -14.46
CA ALA A 547 12.59 -11.36 -15.81
C ALA A 547 13.71 -11.39 -16.85
N ASP A 548 14.80 -10.67 -16.62
CA ASP A 548 15.94 -10.65 -17.53
C ASP A 548 16.79 -11.93 -17.43
N ALA A 549 17.11 -12.38 -16.24
CA ALA A 549 18.02 -13.52 -16.00
C ALA A 549 17.31 -14.87 -16.14
N GLU A 550 16.09 -15.03 -15.63
CA GLU A 550 15.38 -16.32 -15.54
C GLU A 550 14.14 -16.40 -16.46
N GLY A 551 13.78 -15.31 -17.12
CA GLY A 551 12.71 -15.27 -18.12
C GLY A 551 11.31 -15.30 -17.52
N LEU A 552 11.09 -14.62 -16.41
CA LEU A 552 9.74 -14.29 -15.93
C LEU A 552 9.03 -13.41 -16.97
N ALA A 553 7.75 -13.66 -17.19
CA ALA A 553 6.94 -12.90 -18.14
C ALA A 553 6.56 -11.52 -17.61
N HIS A 554 6.46 -11.38 -16.29
CA HIS A 554 6.03 -10.18 -15.60
C HIS A 554 7.24 -9.45 -15.05
N ARG A 555 7.21 -8.12 -15.12
CA ARG A 555 8.28 -7.23 -14.63
C ARG A 555 7.89 -6.47 -13.36
N GLU A 556 6.63 -6.58 -12.94
CA GLU A 556 6.12 -6.05 -11.68
C GLU A 556 5.52 -7.20 -10.86
N PRO A 557 5.75 -7.22 -9.53
CA PRO A 557 5.33 -8.34 -8.69
C PRO A 557 3.85 -8.30 -8.32
N PHE A 558 3.26 -7.10 -8.18
CA PHE A 558 1.94 -6.87 -7.61
C PHE A 558 1.11 -5.97 -8.52
N GLU A 559 -0.10 -6.40 -8.89
CA GLU A 559 -1.02 -5.60 -9.71
C GLU A 559 -1.73 -4.55 -8.87
N ASN A 560 -2.40 -4.98 -7.81
CA ASN A 560 -3.09 -4.08 -6.89
C ASN A 560 -2.45 -4.11 -5.51
N LEU A 561 -2.28 -2.94 -4.93
CA LEU A 561 -1.73 -2.75 -3.58
C LEU A 561 -2.72 -2.04 -2.68
N LEU A 562 -3.06 -2.65 -1.56
CA LEU A 562 -3.74 -1.96 -0.47
C LEU A 562 -2.74 -1.62 0.64
N ALA A 563 -2.45 -0.34 0.81
CA ALA A 563 -1.77 0.17 2.00
C ALA A 563 -2.78 0.26 3.15
N GLN A 564 -2.71 -0.70 4.07
CA GLN A 564 -3.67 -0.78 5.16
C GLN A 564 -3.40 0.26 6.25
N GLY A 565 -4.48 0.86 6.77
CA GLY A 565 -4.38 1.75 7.93
C GLY A 565 -4.09 1.01 9.24
N MET A 566 -3.64 1.73 10.24
CA MET A 566 -3.22 1.18 11.53
C MET A 566 -4.39 0.95 12.49
N VAL A 567 -4.28 -0.08 13.33
CA VAL A 567 -5.14 -0.26 14.51
C VAL A 567 -4.49 0.44 15.69
N GLN A 568 -5.17 1.43 16.23
CA GLN A 568 -4.70 2.26 17.33
C GLN A 568 -5.37 1.84 18.65
N LEU A 569 -4.76 2.18 19.76
CA LEU A 569 -5.34 2.11 21.09
C LEU A 569 -5.09 3.43 21.81
N ASP A 570 -6.17 4.12 22.16
CA ASP A 570 -6.12 5.46 22.78
C ASP A 570 -5.34 6.48 21.90
N GLY A 571 -5.51 6.41 20.57
CA GLY A 571 -4.88 7.30 19.60
C GLY A 571 -3.40 7.02 19.28
N ALA A 572 -2.86 5.90 19.75
CA ALA A 572 -1.48 5.49 19.48
C ALA A 572 -1.41 4.14 18.75
N LYS A 573 -0.45 3.99 17.84
CA LYS A 573 -0.17 2.72 17.16
C LYS A 573 0.03 1.60 18.20
N MET A 574 -0.62 0.45 18.02
CA MET A 574 -0.39 -0.71 18.86
C MET A 574 1.03 -1.24 18.65
N SER A 575 1.80 -1.31 19.72
CA SER A 575 3.17 -1.81 19.69
C SER A 575 3.47 -2.67 20.91
N LYS A 576 4.19 -3.80 20.70
CA LYS A 576 4.62 -4.70 21.77
C LYS A 576 5.66 -4.04 22.68
N SER A 577 6.52 -3.18 22.14
CA SER A 577 7.53 -2.42 22.89
C SER A 577 6.90 -1.41 23.86
N VAL A 578 5.80 -0.80 23.46
CA VAL A 578 5.03 0.15 24.30
C VAL A 578 4.08 -0.59 25.24
N GLY A 579 3.71 -1.85 24.92
CA GLY A 579 2.80 -2.65 25.74
C GLY A 579 1.32 -2.28 25.63
N ASN A 580 0.94 -1.51 24.63
CA ASN A 580 -0.44 -1.06 24.36
C ASN A 580 -1.16 -1.95 23.34
N THR A 581 -0.99 -3.27 23.39
CA THR A 581 -1.57 -4.20 22.42
C THR A 581 -2.82 -4.89 22.93
N VAL A 582 -3.77 -5.17 22.03
CA VAL A 582 -4.92 -6.04 22.27
C VAL A 582 -4.61 -7.44 21.75
N SER A 583 -4.73 -8.44 22.64
CA SER A 583 -4.46 -9.83 22.32
C SER A 583 -5.61 -10.44 21.50
N PRO A 584 -5.36 -10.97 20.29
CA PRO A 584 -6.34 -11.69 19.50
C PRO A 584 -6.92 -12.89 20.27
N GLN A 585 -6.06 -13.66 20.94
CA GLN A 585 -6.48 -14.83 21.69
C GLN A 585 -7.51 -14.49 22.77
N ARG A 586 -7.34 -13.37 23.50
CA ARG A 586 -8.34 -12.90 24.47
C ARG A 586 -9.68 -12.62 23.80
N ILE A 587 -9.67 -11.96 22.64
CA ILE A 587 -10.89 -11.62 21.94
C ILE A 587 -11.59 -12.89 21.42
N VAL A 588 -10.85 -13.82 20.86
CA VAL A 588 -11.40 -15.11 20.40
C VAL A 588 -12.01 -15.89 21.57
N GLU A 589 -11.32 -15.98 22.71
CA GLU A 589 -11.82 -16.70 23.90
C GLU A 589 -13.09 -16.05 24.48
N GLU A 590 -13.16 -14.71 24.53
CA GLU A 590 -14.27 -13.98 25.15
C GLU A 590 -15.46 -13.80 24.20
N TYR A 591 -15.21 -13.56 22.89
CA TYR A 591 -16.25 -13.11 21.94
C TYR A 591 -16.33 -13.96 20.66
N GLY A 592 -15.33 -14.76 20.35
CA GLY A 592 -15.22 -15.56 19.13
C GLY A 592 -14.41 -14.88 18.02
N ALA A 593 -13.87 -15.72 17.10
CA ALA A 593 -13.09 -15.29 15.95
C ALA A 593 -13.92 -14.45 14.98
N ASP A 594 -15.15 -14.87 14.65
CA ASP A 594 -16.04 -14.12 13.76
C ASP A 594 -16.36 -12.73 14.30
N THR A 595 -16.48 -12.57 15.63
CA THR A 595 -16.68 -11.26 16.24
C THR A 595 -15.46 -10.35 16.05
N ALA A 596 -14.26 -10.88 16.21
CA ALA A 596 -13.02 -10.11 16.02
C ALA A 596 -12.87 -9.69 14.56
N ARG A 597 -13.06 -10.61 13.62
CA ARG A 597 -12.99 -10.40 12.17
C ARG A 597 -14.00 -9.35 11.71
N LEU A 598 -15.28 -9.56 12.05
CA LEU A 598 -16.36 -8.67 11.65
C LEU A 598 -16.19 -7.26 12.21
N PHE A 599 -15.80 -7.14 13.50
CA PHE A 599 -15.54 -5.83 14.12
C PHE A 599 -14.47 -5.04 13.35
N ILE A 600 -13.35 -5.69 13.01
CA ILE A 600 -12.26 -5.03 12.25
C ILE A 600 -12.74 -4.56 10.89
N MET A 601 -13.57 -5.35 10.21
CA MET A 601 -14.11 -5.01 8.89
C MET A 601 -15.17 -3.92 8.91
N GLU A 602 -15.92 -3.80 10.02
CA GLU A 602 -16.94 -2.76 10.20
C GLU A 602 -16.34 -1.42 10.68
N ALA A 603 -15.24 -1.45 11.45
CA ALA A 603 -14.73 -0.29 12.17
C ALA A 603 -14.30 0.86 11.25
N ALA A 604 -13.65 0.55 10.15
CA ALA A 604 -13.20 1.53 9.15
C ALA A 604 -12.93 0.87 7.80
N GLN A 605 -12.84 1.70 6.75
CA GLN A 605 -12.29 1.24 5.47
C GLN A 605 -10.85 0.72 5.64
N PRO A 606 -10.42 -0.28 4.88
CA PRO A 606 -9.10 -0.90 5.03
C PRO A 606 -7.91 0.06 5.03
N ALA A 607 -7.92 1.09 4.19
CA ALA A 607 -6.86 2.11 4.12
C ALA A 607 -6.91 3.16 5.24
N ARG A 608 -7.91 3.12 6.15
CA ARG A 608 -8.09 4.12 7.21
C ARG A 608 -7.70 3.57 8.57
N ASP A 609 -7.03 4.39 9.36
CA ASP A 609 -6.79 4.12 10.77
C ASP A 609 -8.08 4.09 11.58
N PHE A 610 -8.09 3.32 12.66
CA PHE A 610 -9.16 3.37 13.65
C PHE A 610 -8.68 3.03 15.06
N ASP A 611 -9.37 3.57 16.05
CA ASP A 611 -9.17 3.24 17.46
C ASP A 611 -9.95 1.98 17.86
N TRP A 612 -9.30 1.08 18.59
CA TRP A 612 -9.91 -0.11 19.15
C TRP A 612 -11.02 0.23 20.13
N SER A 613 -12.18 -0.43 20.03
CA SER A 613 -13.35 -0.20 20.88
C SER A 613 -13.93 -1.50 21.43
N GLU A 614 -13.78 -1.72 22.74
CA GLU A 614 -14.44 -2.84 23.44
C GLU A 614 -15.98 -2.76 23.34
N GLN A 615 -16.54 -1.55 23.25
CA GLN A 615 -17.97 -1.36 23.03
C GLN A 615 -18.38 -1.80 21.62
N GLY A 616 -17.55 -1.53 20.61
CA GLY A 616 -17.75 -1.99 19.24
C GLY A 616 -17.76 -3.52 19.18
N VAL A 617 -16.75 -4.17 19.75
CA VAL A 617 -16.67 -5.65 19.82
C VAL A 617 -17.93 -6.27 20.41
N ARG A 618 -18.42 -5.73 21.55
CA ARG A 618 -19.67 -6.22 22.16
C ARG A 618 -20.90 -6.00 21.29
N SER A 619 -20.95 -4.90 20.54
CA SER A 619 -22.06 -4.62 19.63
C SER A 619 -22.08 -5.58 18.45
N THR A 620 -20.90 -5.88 17.89
CA THR A 620 -20.72 -6.86 16.83
C THR A 620 -21.11 -8.27 17.30
N ARG A 621 -20.67 -8.68 18.48
CA ARG A 621 -21.10 -9.96 19.08
C ARG A 621 -22.62 -10.05 19.20
N ALA A 622 -23.24 -9.02 19.74
CA ALA A 622 -24.69 -8.99 19.90
C ALA A 622 -25.44 -9.00 18.56
N PHE A 623 -24.81 -8.52 17.49
CA PHE A 623 -25.36 -8.65 16.14
C PHE A 623 -25.32 -10.10 15.67
N LEU A 624 -24.17 -10.79 15.79
CA LEU A 624 -24.05 -12.20 15.39
C LEU A 624 -25.00 -13.12 16.17
N ASP A 625 -25.14 -12.89 17.47
CA ASP A 625 -26.12 -13.64 18.31
C ASP A 625 -27.54 -13.46 17.80
N ARG A 626 -27.96 -12.21 17.54
CA ARG A 626 -29.30 -11.93 17.01
C ARG A 626 -29.51 -12.54 15.61
N LEU A 627 -28.51 -12.50 14.75
CA LEU A 627 -28.59 -13.11 13.43
C LEU A 627 -28.81 -14.62 13.53
N HIS A 628 -28.01 -15.29 14.38
CA HIS A 628 -28.17 -16.72 14.63
C HIS A 628 -29.59 -17.06 15.12
N GLU A 629 -30.12 -16.33 16.12
CA GLU A 629 -31.48 -16.51 16.63
C GLU A 629 -32.52 -16.27 15.53
N GLN A 630 -32.37 -15.23 14.74
CA GLN A 630 -33.28 -14.86 13.66
C GLN A 630 -33.32 -15.92 12.55
N VAL A 631 -32.17 -16.36 12.05
CA VAL A 631 -32.11 -17.37 10.99
C VAL A 631 -32.70 -18.69 11.50
N SER A 632 -32.34 -19.12 12.73
CA SER A 632 -32.86 -20.33 13.34
C SER A 632 -34.41 -20.27 13.47
N ALA A 633 -34.95 -19.16 13.95
CA ALA A 633 -36.38 -18.98 14.09
C ALA A 633 -37.14 -18.95 12.74
N LEU A 634 -36.54 -18.32 11.73
CA LEU A 634 -37.10 -18.26 10.39
C LEU A 634 -37.06 -19.63 9.68
N THR A 635 -36.00 -20.41 9.92
CA THR A 635 -35.88 -21.78 9.36
C THR A 635 -36.95 -22.73 9.96
N GLU A 636 -37.30 -22.55 11.22
CA GLU A 636 -38.40 -23.32 11.88
C GLU A 636 -39.79 -22.84 11.45
N GLY A 637 -39.90 -21.68 10.79
CA GLY A 637 -41.14 -21.08 10.34
C GLY A 637 -41.85 -21.89 9.25
N SER A 638 -43.15 -21.73 9.12
CA SER A 638 -43.94 -22.34 8.06
C SER A 638 -44.54 -21.25 7.19
N TYR A 639 -44.03 -21.13 5.98
CA TYR A 639 -44.38 -20.09 5.01
C TYR A 639 -45.15 -20.71 3.86
N ASP A 640 -46.41 -20.32 3.65
CA ASP A 640 -47.31 -20.85 2.61
C ASP A 640 -48.00 -19.74 1.81
N GLY A 641 -47.55 -18.49 1.99
CA GLY A 641 -48.07 -17.32 1.29
C GLY A 641 -47.78 -17.33 -0.20
N LYS A 642 -48.60 -16.60 -0.93
CA LYS A 642 -48.40 -16.37 -2.35
C LYS A 642 -47.45 -15.19 -2.54
N ARG A 643 -46.65 -15.24 -3.60
CA ARG A 643 -45.82 -14.11 -4.03
C ARG A 643 -46.72 -12.91 -4.34
N GLY A 644 -46.58 -11.87 -3.56
CA GLY A 644 -47.31 -10.60 -3.69
C GLY A 644 -46.33 -9.44 -3.86
N THR A 645 -46.83 -8.22 -3.92
CA THR A 645 -46.08 -7.00 -4.14
C THR A 645 -44.96 -6.80 -3.12
N THR A 646 -45.25 -7.09 -1.84
CA THR A 646 -44.23 -6.99 -0.77
C THR A 646 -43.12 -8.01 -0.96
N ALA A 647 -43.43 -9.25 -1.35
CA ALA A 647 -42.43 -10.25 -1.68
C ALA A 647 -41.57 -9.85 -2.88
N GLU A 648 -42.20 -9.23 -3.91
CA GLU A 648 -41.47 -8.71 -5.08
C GLU A 648 -40.51 -7.57 -4.71
N TYR A 649 -40.87 -6.74 -3.74
CA TYR A 649 -39.93 -5.73 -3.20
C TYR A 649 -38.74 -6.39 -2.49
N VAL A 650 -39.02 -7.35 -1.59
CA VAL A 650 -37.99 -8.06 -0.86
C VAL A 650 -37.04 -8.81 -1.82
N ASP A 651 -37.59 -9.44 -2.87
CA ASP A 651 -36.79 -10.08 -3.92
C ASP A 651 -35.86 -9.07 -4.61
N SER A 652 -36.36 -7.84 -4.88
CA SER A 652 -35.52 -6.78 -5.47
C SER A 652 -34.44 -6.26 -4.51
N GLU A 653 -34.71 -6.23 -3.22
CA GLU A 653 -33.73 -5.89 -2.18
C GLU A 653 -32.68 -6.98 -2.01
N ILE A 654 -33.02 -8.24 -2.18
CA ILE A 654 -32.07 -9.35 -2.20
C ILE A 654 -31.11 -9.16 -3.39
N ASP A 655 -31.65 -8.93 -4.60
CA ASP A 655 -30.85 -8.69 -5.80
C ASP A 655 -29.90 -7.49 -5.63
N ALA A 656 -30.42 -6.42 -5.04
CA ALA A 656 -29.66 -5.20 -4.76
C ALA A 656 -28.53 -5.44 -3.76
N ALA A 657 -28.82 -6.09 -2.62
CA ALA A 657 -27.83 -6.36 -1.60
C ALA A 657 -26.69 -7.24 -2.12
N VAL A 658 -27.02 -8.25 -2.92
CA VAL A 658 -26.03 -9.16 -3.52
C VAL A 658 -25.14 -8.44 -4.52
N ALA A 659 -25.71 -7.61 -5.39
CA ALA A 659 -24.95 -6.88 -6.41
C ALA A 659 -24.05 -5.82 -5.78
N ILE A 660 -24.59 -4.99 -4.88
CA ILE A 660 -23.82 -3.96 -4.18
C ILE A 660 -22.70 -4.60 -3.35
N ALA A 661 -23.02 -5.68 -2.61
CA ALA A 661 -21.99 -6.34 -1.80
C ALA A 661 -20.87 -6.96 -2.65
N ALA A 662 -21.16 -7.46 -3.87
CA ALA A 662 -20.13 -7.95 -4.78
C ALA A 662 -19.17 -6.84 -5.20
N ASP A 663 -19.69 -5.70 -5.67
CA ASP A 663 -18.86 -4.55 -6.06
C ASP A 663 -18.06 -4.02 -4.87
N GLU A 664 -18.65 -4.00 -3.67
CA GLU A 664 -18.00 -3.50 -2.47
C GLU A 664 -16.91 -4.45 -1.92
N TYR A 665 -17.07 -5.78 -2.10
CA TYR A 665 -16.02 -6.74 -1.80
C TYR A 665 -14.86 -6.65 -2.79
N ASP A 666 -15.16 -6.47 -4.07
CA ASP A 666 -14.14 -6.33 -5.12
C ASP A 666 -13.30 -5.05 -4.92
N ASP A 667 -13.96 -3.97 -4.50
CA ASP A 667 -13.32 -2.69 -4.15
C ASP A 667 -12.72 -2.67 -2.72
N LEU A 668 -12.68 -3.79 -2.02
CA LEU A 668 -12.19 -3.90 -0.63
C LEU A 668 -12.94 -3.01 0.38
N ARG A 669 -14.18 -2.60 0.08
CA ARG A 669 -15.02 -1.79 0.98
C ARG A 669 -15.93 -2.66 1.87
N PHE A 670 -15.32 -3.57 2.61
CA PHE A 670 -15.96 -4.59 3.44
C PHE A 670 -17.01 -4.03 4.41
N ASN A 671 -16.79 -2.86 4.97
CA ASN A 671 -17.70 -2.20 5.88
C ASN A 671 -19.06 -1.87 5.21
N VAL A 672 -19.09 -1.66 3.90
CA VAL A 672 -20.30 -1.44 3.14
C VAL A 672 -20.97 -2.78 2.83
N ALA A 673 -20.21 -3.76 2.33
CA ALA A 673 -20.73 -5.10 2.06
C ALA A 673 -21.39 -5.74 3.29
N VAL A 674 -20.76 -5.66 4.47
CA VAL A 674 -21.34 -6.14 5.73
C VAL A 674 -22.64 -5.40 6.08
N ARG A 675 -22.72 -4.10 5.83
CA ARG A 675 -23.93 -3.31 6.05
C ARG A 675 -25.06 -3.77 5.17
N GLU A 676 -24.79 -4.22 3.94
CA GLU A 676 -25.80 -4.81 3.07
C GLU A 676 -26.41 -6.06 3.66
N ALA A 677 -25.62 -6.99 4.19
CA ALA A 677 -26.11 -8.17 4.90
C ALA A 677 -26.98 -7.81 6.11
N GLN A 678 -26.57 -6.82 6.89
CA GLN A 678 -27.31 -6.33 8.05
C GLN A 678 -28.65 -5.69 7.66
N ASN A 679 -28.67 -4.89 6.58
CA ASN A 679 -29.87 -4.24 6.08
C ASN A 679 -30.85 -5.28 5.54
N LEU A 680 -30.38 -6.24 4.75
CA LEU A 680 -31.17 -7.31 4.20
C LEU A 680 -31.80 -8.16 5.31
N SER A 681 -31.00 -8.52 6.33
CA SER A 681 -31.51 -9.25 7.52
C SER A 681 -32.68 -8.52 8.20
N ARG A 682 -32.56 -7.18 8.37
CA ARG A 682 -33.65 -6.36 8.96
C ARG A 682 -34.87 -6.27 8.05
N THR A 683 -34.67 -6.17 6.74
CA THR A 683 -35.77 -6.14 5.76
C THR A 683 -36.55 -7.45 5.77
N LEU A 684 -35.85 -8.59 5.83
CA LEU A 684 -36.46 -9.92 5.94
C LEU A 684 -37.29 -10.07 7.24
N ALA A 685 -36.73 -9.68 8.39
CA ALA A 685 -37.46 -9.71 9.65
C ALA A 685 -38.70 -8.83 9.58
N GLY A 686 -38.59 -7.64 9.04
CA GLY A 686 -39.70 -6.73 8.85
C GLY A 686 -40.80 -7.29 7.92
N TYR A 687 -40.40 -7.96 6.86
CA TYR A 687 -41.30 -8.62 5.92
C TYR A 687 -42.11 -9.72 6.59
N VAL A 688 -41.42 -10.62 7.31
CA VAL A 688 -42.08 -11.75 8.00
C VAL A 688 -43.02 -11.27 9.13
N GLU A 689 -42.70 -10.17 9.79
CA GLU A 689 -43.56 -9.56 10.81
C GLU A 689 -44.79 -8.87 10.21
N TYR A 690 -44.63 -8.20 9.04
CA TYR A 690 -45.67 -7.41 8.40
C TYR A 690 -46.73 -8.28 7.68
N VAL A 691 -46.31 -9.38 7.06
CA VAL A 691 -47.18 -10.20 6.21
C VAL A 691 -47.70 -11.41 6.97
N ASP A 692 -49.03 -11.58 7.06
CA ASP A 692 -49.69 -12.73 7.75
C ASP A 692 -49.20 -14.10 7.21
N ALA A 693 -48.91 -14.19 5.92
CA ALA A 693 -48.43 -15.41 5.25
C ALA A 693 -47.28 -15.04 4.28
N PRO A 694 -46.03 -15.05 4.74
CA PRO A 694 -44.89 -14.79 3.90
C PRO A 694 -44.66 -15.83 2.81
N HIS A 695 -44.06 -15.41 1.69
CA HIS A 695 -43.73 -16.29 0.57
C HIS A 695 -42.47 -17.09 0.89
N ALA A 696 -42.53 -18.41 0.88
CA ALA A 696 -41.45 -19.29 1.34
C ALA A 696 -40.15 -19.07 0.53
N GLU A 697 -40.23 -19.07 -0.80
CA GLU A 697 -39.06 -18.92 -1.67
C GLU A 697 -38.33 -17.57 -1.47
N THR A 698 -39.09 -16.48 -1.23
CA THR A 698 -38.52 -15.16 -0.92
C THR A 698 -37.76 -15.18 0.42
N VAL A 699 -38.32 -15.82 1.45
CA VAL A 699 -37.66 -15.93 2.75
C VAL A 699 -36.40 -16.78 2.66
N GLU A 700 -36.48 -17.96 2.04
CA GLU A 700 -35.33 -18.87 1.83
C GLU A 700 -34.21 -18.19 1.04
N ARG A 701 -34.54 -17.57 -0.09
CA ARG A 701 -33.59 -16.83 -0.93
C ARG A 701 -32.91 -15.70 -0.16
N GLY A 702 -33.68 -14.94 0.63
CA GLY A 702 -33.15 -13.86 1.43
C GLY A 702 -32.21 -14.32 2.54
N LEU A 703 -32.53 -15.44 3.21
CA LEU A 703 -31.66 -16.02 4.23
C LEU A 703 -30.37 -16.56 3.64
N ASN A 704 -30.45 -17.26 2.50
CA ASN A 704 -29.26 -17.70 1.78
C ASN A 704 -28.37 -16.51 1.39
N ALA A 705 -28.96 -15.42 0.88
CA ALA A 705 -28.19 -14.22 0.53
C ALA A 705 -27.52 -13.60 1.77
N VAL A 706 -28.22 -13.41 2.89
CA VAL A 706 -27.64 -12.87 4.13
C VAL A 706 -26.44 -13.69 4.58
N VAL A 707 -26.55 -15.02 4.57
CA VAL A 707 -25.46 -15.93 4.98
C VAL A 707 -24.29 -15.83 4.00
N SER A 708 -24.54 -15.85 2.70
CA SER A 708 -23.49 -15.72 1.69
C SER A 708 -22.75 -14.39 1.78
N LEU A 709 -23.46 -13.28 2.00
CA LEU A 709 -22.86 -11.95 2.12
C LEU A 709 -21.94 -11.83 3.35
N LEU A 710 -22.20 -12.59 4.41
CA LEU A 710 -21.39 -12.61 5.63
C LEU A 710 -20.27 -13.64 5.61
N ALA A 711 -20.34 -14.65 4.75
CA ALA A 711 -19.38 -15.76 4.71
C ALA A 711 -17.91 -15.32 4.60
N PRO A 712 -17.54 -14.29 3.80
CA PRO A 712 -16.15 -13.85 3.74
C PRO A 712 -15.61 -13.30 5.08
N VAL A 713 -16.43 -12.65 5.88
CA VAL A 713 -16.00 -11.95 7.10
C VAL A 713 -16.32 -12.70 8.39
N ALA A 714 -17.41 -13.47 8.44
CA ALA A 714 -17.83 -14.27 9.59
C ALA A 714 -18.08 -15.74 9.20
N PRO A 715 -17.03 -16.44 8.76
CA PRO A 715 -17.14 -17.71 8.05
C PRO A 715 -17.68 -18.84 8.94
N HIS A 716 -17.35 -18.87 10.22
CA HIS A 716 -17.79 -19.98 11.08
C HIS A 716 -19.30 -19.93 11.35
N LEU A 717 -19.83 -18.74 11.61
CA LEU A 717 -21.27 -18.53 11.76
C LEU A 717 -22.00 -18.79 10.44
N ALA A 718 -21.41 -18.34 9.32
CA ALA A 718 -22.00 -18.54 8.01
C ALA A 718 -22.14 -20.05 7.68
N GLU A 719 -21.11 -20.87 7.92
CA GLU A 719 -21.20 -22.32 7.76
C GLU A 719 -22.26 -22.96 8.65
N GLU A 720 -22.36 -22.51 9.92
CA GLU A 720 -23.36 -23.00 10.86
C GLU A 720 -24.79 -22.71 10.38
N LEU A 721 -25.00 -21.48 9.91
CA LEU A 721 -26.31 -21.06 9.40
C LEU A 721 -26.61 -21.73 8.05
N TRP A 722 -25.60 -21.90 7.16
CA TRP A 722 -25.76 -22.58 5.88
C TRP A 722 -26.24 -24.01 6.05
N THR A 723 -25.61 -24.73 6.98
CA THR A 723 -26.09 -26.08 7.36
C THR A 723 -27.47 -26.04 7.98
N THR A 724 -27.82 -25.05 8.80
CA THR A 724 -29.14 -24.87 9.40
C THR A 724 -30.21 -24.65 8.34
N LEU A 725 -29.87 -23.97 7.23
CA LEU A 725 -30.76 -23.77 6.07
C LEU A 725 -30.92 -25.03 5.22
N GLY A 726 -30.16 -26.09 5.50
CA GLY A 726 -30.32 -27.42 4.88
C GLY A 726 -29.36 -27.72 3.74
N HIS A 727 -28.27 -26.94 3.60
CA HIS A 727 -27.23 -27.20 2.64
C HIS A 727 -26.22 -28.22 3.17
N ASP A 728 -25.72 -29.08 2.31
CA ASP A 728 -24.73 -30.13 2.63
C ASP A 728 -23.29 -29.71 2.30
N GLU A 729 -23.11 -28.82 1.29
CA GLU A 729 -21.83 -28.24 0.89
C GLU A 729 -21.39 -27.09 1.81
N PHE A 730 -20.12 -26.74 1.81
CA PHE A 730 -19.59 -25.55 2.52
C PHE A 730 -20.09 -24.25 1.85
N VAL A 731 -20.44 -23.25 2.66
CA VAL A 731 -20.71 -21.91 2.11
C VAL A 731 -19.48 -21.32 1.45
N ALA A 732 -18.28 -21.68 1.90
CA ALA A 732 -17.02 -21.27 1.31
C ALA A 732 -16.80 -21.78 -0.14
N GLU A 733 -17.47 -22.88 -0.52
CA GLU A 733 -17.45 -23.46 -1.87
C GLU A 733 -18.72 -23.14 -2.67
N ALA A 734 -19.72 -22.53 -2.03
CA ALA A 734 -20.94 -22.13 -2.70
C ALA A 734 -20.68 -20.92 -3.62
N ALA A 735 -21.33 -20.93 -4.78
CA ALA A 735 -21.23 -19.81 -5.71
C ALA A 735 -21.83 -18.54 -5.10
N TRP A 736 -21.20 -17.39 -5.34
CA TRP A 736 -21.78 -16.10 -4.98
C TRP A 736 -23.19 -15.97 -5.56
N PRO A 737 -24.17 -15.52 -4.78
CA PRO A 737 -25.56 -15.45 -5.23
C PRO A 737 -25.69 -14.53 -6.46
N ALA A 738 -26.63 -14.86 -7.35
CA ALA A 738 -26.93 -14.00 -8.48
C ALA A 738 -27.60 -12.70 -7.98
N GLY A 739 -27.01 -11.57 -8.29
CA GLY A 739 -27.51 -10.22 -8.01
C GLY A 739 -28.14 -9.56 -9.23
N GLY A 740 -28.62 -8.34 -9.05
CA GLY A 740 -29.06 -7.44 -10.11
C GLY A 740 -27.92 -6.54 -10.59
N ASP A 741 -28.30 -5.38 -11.11
CA ASP A 741 -27.38 -4.28 -11.44
C ASP A 741 -27.28 -3.33 -10.24
N ALA A 742 -26.09 -3.13 -9.70
CA ALA A 742 -25.87 -2.35 -8.48
C ALA A 742 -26.23 -0.87 -8.63
N GLU A 743 -25.95 -0.26 -9.79
CA GLU A 743 -26.30 1.15 -10.05
C GLU A 743 -27.82 1.35 -10.04
N THR A 744 -28.55 0.50 -10.76
CA THR A 744 -30.02 0.53 -10.76
C THR A 744 -30.60 0.23 -9.37
N ALA A 745 -29.98 -0.69 -8.63
CA ALA A 745 -30.41 -1.04 -7.27
C ALA A 745 -30.24 0.15 -6.31
N THR A 746 -29.13 0.84 -6.36
CA THR A 746 -28.86 2.04 -5.57
C THR A 746 -29.87 3.14 -5.89
N ALA A 747 -30.11 3.41 -7.17
CA ALA A 747 -31.09 4.42 -7.58
C ALA A 747 -32.54 4.10 -7.09
N ARG A 748 -32.92 2.81 -7.05
CA ARG A 748 -34.22 2.39 -6.49
C ARG A 748 -34.29 2.61 -4.98
N ARG A 749 -33.23 2.30 -4.25
CA ARG A 749 -33.15 2.50 -2.81
C ARG A 749 -33.19 3.97 -2.43
N ASP A 750 -32.44 4.80 -3.14
CA ASP A 750 -32.43 6.25 -2.93
C ASP A 750 -33.83 6.83 -3.15
N LEU A 751 -34.52 6.40 -4.19
CA LEU A 751 -35.90 6.79 -4.43
C LEU A 751 -36.83 6.45 -3.25
N VAL A 752 -36.74 5.21 -2.74
CA VAL A 752 -37.59 4.73 -1.61
C VAL A 752 -37.25 5.49 -0.33
N GLU A 753 -35.98 5.65 0.01
CA GLU A 753 -35.57 6.32 1.25
C GLU A 753 -35.86 7.83 1.20
N ASN A 754 -35.57 8.51 0.08
CA ASN A 754 -35.95 9.91 -0.11
C ASN A 754 -37.47 10.12 0.02
N THR A 755 -38.27 9.20 -0.55
CA THR A 755 -39.73 9.27 -0.42
C THR A 755 -40.17 9.11 1.04
N ARG A 756 -39.56 8.18 1.80
CA ARG A 756 -39.84 7.99 3.22
C ARG A 756 -39.41 9.19 4.07
N GLU A 757 -38.28 9.79 3.77
CA GLU A 757 -37.83 11.03 4.43
C GLU A 757 -38.77 12.19 4.15
N ASP A 758 -39.18 12.39 2.90
CA ASP A 758 -40.15 13.43 2.52
C ASP A 758 -41.50 13.23 3.25
N VAL A 759 -41.96 11.97 3.44
CA VAL A 759 -43.17 11.67 4.27
C VAL A 759 -42.95 12.05 5.73
N ARG A 760 -41.80 11.68 6.34
CA ARG A 760 -41.47 12.05 7.74
C ARG A 760 -41.45 13.57 7.91
N ASP A 761 -40.80 14.27 7.01
CA ASP A 761 -40.70 15.72 7.04
C ASP A 761 -42.08 16.40 6.94
N ILE A 762 -42.95 15.93 6.06
CA ILE A 762 -44.32 16.46 5.92
C ILE A 762 -45.12 16.20 7.19
N VAL A 763 -45.09 14.99 7.75
CA VAL A 763 -45.76 14.60 9.00
C VAL A 763 -45.30 15.50 10.15
N ASP A 764 -43.97 15.66 10.31
CA ASP A 764 -43.39 16.45 11.40
C ASP A 764 -43.70 17.97 11.23
N VAL A 765 -43.55 18.52 10.04
CA VAL A 765 -43.79 19.95 9.76
C VAL A 765 -45.29 20.30 9.87
N ALA A 766 -46.17 19.43 9.37
CA ALA A 766 -47.62 19.62 9.47
C ALA A 766 -48.20 19.29 10.87
N GLY A 767 -47.43 18.58 11.70
CA GLY A 767 -47.84 18.13 13.04
C GLY A 767 -48.97 17.09 13.01
N ILE A 768 -48.97 16.22 12.01
CA ILE A 768 -49.92 15.12 11.83
C ILE A 768 -49.57 14.00 12.84
N GLU A 769 -50.49 13.70 13.75
CA GLU A 769 -50.25 12.67 14.78
C GLU A 769 -50.64 11.25 14.30
N ASP A 770 -51.77 11.11 13.54
CA ASP A 770 -52.26 9.84 13.05
C ASP A 770 -52.71 9.96 11.59
N PRO A 771 -51.82 9.81 10.60
CA PRO A 771 -52.20 9.87 9.20
C PRO A 771 -53.09 8.68 8.83
N GLU A 772 -54.28 8.94 8.21
CA GLU A 772 -55.16 7.86 7.72
C GLU A 772 -54.67 7.33 6.36
N ARG A 773 -54.17 8.22 5.49
CA ARG A 773 -53.75 7.83 4.15
C ARG A 773 -52.63 8.76 3.62
N ILE A 774 -51.68 8.12 2.93
CA ILE A 774 -50.57 8.78 2.23
C ILE A 774 -50.70 8.46 0.73
N ASP A 775 -50.92 9.49 -0.09
CA ASP A 775 -50.96 9.36 -1.53
C ASP A 775 -49.60 9.80 -2.11
N VAL A 776 -48.89 8.87 -2.77
CA VAL A 776 -47.59 9.11 -3.44
C VAL A 776 -47.80 9.17 -4.93
N THR A 777 -47.53 10.32 -5.56
CA THR A 777 -47.82 10.56 -6.98
C THR A 777 -46.54 10.72 -7.76
N VAL A 778 -46.26 9.76 -8.66
CA VAL A 778 -45.12 9.74 -9.55
C VAL A 778 -45.33 10.77 -10.66
N THR A 779 -44.24 11.42 -11.04
CA THR A 779 -44.28 12.50 -12.04
C THR A 779 -44.68 11.99 -13.44
N PRO A 780 -45.32 12.79 -14.30
CA PRO A 780 -45.67 12.34 -15.64
C PRO A 780 -44.47 12.24 -16.60
N ASP A 781 -44.59 11.36 -17.59
CA ASP A 781 -43.54 10.97 -18.54
C ASP A 781 -42.81 12.12 -19.20
N TRP A 782 -43.52 13.23 -19.51
CA TRP A 782 -42.93 14.38 -20.19
C TRP A 782 -41.78 15.04 -19.39
N LYS A 783 -41.79 14.95 -18.05
CA LYS A 783 -40.73 15.49 -17.20
C LYS A 783 -39.47 14.64 -17.27
N TYR A 784 -39.59 13.31 -17.38
CA TYR A 784 -38.47 12.42 -17.62
C TYR A 784 -37.83 12.64 -18.99
N GLU A 785 -38.68 12.83 -20.03
CA GLU A 785 -38.23 13.18 -21.36
C GLU A 785 -37.45 14.52 -21.36
N ALA A 786 -37.98 15.52 -20.66
CA ALA A 786 -37.36 16.82 -20.52
C ALA A 786 -36.01 16.72 -19.77
N LEU A 787 -35.92 15.94 -18.68
CA LEU A 787 -34.71 15.74 -17.92
C LEU A 787 -33.66 15.00 -18.75
N GLY A 788 -34.02 13.93 -19.47
CA GLY A 788 -33.16 13.22 -20.39
C GLY A 788 -32.51 14.12 -21.44
N ILE A 789 -33.32 14.99 -22.08
CA ILE A 789 -32.82 15.98 -23.03
C ILE A 789 -31.87 16.98 -22.35
N ALA A 790 -32.18 17.43 -21.14
CA ALA A 790 -31.34 18.38 -20.41
C ALA A 790 -29.97 17.82 -20.04
N ILE A 791 -29.88 16.52 -19.73
CA ILE A 791 -28.63 15.80 -19.42
C ILE A 791 -27.78 15.61 -20.70
N GLU A 792 -28.43 15.24 -21.82
CA GLU A 792 -27.73 14.94 -23.07
C GLU A 792 -27.38 16.19 -23.91
N SER A 793 -27.95 17.33 -23.59
CA SER A 793 -27.83 18.56 -24.38
C SER A 793 -26.50 19.30 -24.12
N ASP A 794 -25.75 19.61 -25.14
CA ASP A 794 -24.62 20.56 -25.13
C ASP A 794 -25.01 22.01 -25.37
N ALA A 795 -26.30 22.27 -25.61
CA ALA A 795 -26.77 23.60 -25.95
C ALA A 795 -26.67 24.58 -24.76
N PRO A 796 -26.26 25.83 -24.97
CA PRO A 796 -26.18 26.83 -23.90
C PRO A 796 -27.57 27.22 -23.33
N ASN A 797 -28.64 26.89 -24.02
CA ASN A 797 -30.02 27.11 -23.60
C ASN A 797 -30.85 25.85 -23.78
N VAL A 798 -30.98 25.06 -22.75
CA VAL A 798 -31.73 23.82 -22.69
C VAL A 798 -33.25 24.07 -22.94
N ILE A 799 -33.78 25.16 -22.43
CA ILE A 799 -35.23 25.47 -22.57
C ILE A 799 -35.67 25.53 -24.06
N SER A 800 -34.82 26.07 -24.92
CA SER A 800 -35.13 26.15 -26.36
C SER A 800 -35.21 24.78 -27.02
N GLU A 801 -34.39 23.84 -26.54
CA GLU A 801 -34.34 22.48 -27.03
C GLU A 801 -35.55 21.68 -26.51
N LEU A 802 -35.84 21.76 -25.22
CA LEU A 802 -37.04 21.18 -24.62
C LEU A 802 -38.32 21.61 -25.33
N MET A 803 -38.47 22.92 -25.62
CA MET A 803 -39.65 23.45 -26.28
C MET A 803 -39.72 23.09 -27.79
N SER A 804 -38.70 22.48 -28.36
CA SER A 804 -38.76 21.91 -29.70
C SER A 804 -39.50 20.58 -29.76
N GLU A 805 -39.54 19.84 -28.65
CA GLU A 805 -40.25 18.57 -28.55
C GLU A 805 -41.76 18.79 -28.38
N PRO A 806 -42.60 18.14 -29.21
CA PRO A 806 -44.05 18.34 -29.17
C PRO A 806 -44.69 17.93 -27.82
N SER A 807 -44.29 16.81 -27.27
CA SER A 807 -44.79 16.27 -25.98
C SER A 807 -44.56 17.21 -24.80
N ILE A 808 -43.38 17.85 -24.76
CA ILE A 808 -43.01 18.82 -23.75
C ILE A 808 -43.69 20.16 -23.99
N ARG A 809 -43.68 20.66 -25.27
CA ARG A 809 -44.28 21.92 -25.61
C ARG A 809 -45.79 21.98 -25.35
N GLU A 810 -46.52 20.84 -25.46
CA GLU A 810 -47.94 20.75 -25.16
C GLU A 810 -48.28 21.06 -23.70
N GLN A 811 -47.29 20.98 -22.81
CA GLN A 811 -47.42 21.27 -21.37
C GLN A 811 -47.34 22.78 -21.04
N GLY A 812 -47.07 23.62 -22.00
CA GLY A 812 -47.16 25.07 -21.90
C GLY A 812 -46.27 25.70 -20.80
N ASP A 813 -46.91 26.42 -19.86
CA ASP A 813 -46.20 27.14 -18.80
C ASP A 813 -45.49 26.18 -17.82
N ALA A 814 -46.01 24.98 -17.59
CA ALA A 814 -45.37 23.97 -16.73
C ALA A 814 -44.03 23.50 -17.31
N ALA A 815 -43.98 23.27 -18.64
CA ALA A 815 -42.74 22.90 -19.31
C ALA A 815 -41.70 24.02 -19.30
N ALA A 816 -42.15 25.26 -19.44
CA ALA A 816 -41.23 26.41 -19.39
C ALA A 816 -40.64 26.62 -17.99
N SER A 817 -41.46 26.46 -16.94
CA SER A 817 -41.00 26.52 -15.55
C SER A 817 -40.02 25.40 -15.22
N TYR A 818 -40.35 24.15 -15.57
CA TYR A 818 -39.48 23.00 -15.31
C TYR A 818 -38.16 23.09 -16.09
N GLY A 819 -38.23 23.54 -17.37
CA GLY A 819 -37.04 23.81 -18.19
C GLY A 819 -36.11 24.87 -17.58
N GLN A 820 -36.67 25.86 -16.88
CA GLN A 820 -35.85 26.84 -16.15
C GLN A 820 -35.14 26.19 -14.95
N THR A 821 -35.83 25.34 -14.17
CA THR A 821 -35.24 24.59 -13.08
C THR A 821 -34.09 23.67 -13.57
N LEU A 822 -34.30 22.97 -14.68
CA LEU A 822 -33.28 22.13 -15.30
C LEU A 822 -32.07 22.95 -15.80
N GLN A 823 -32.31 24.15 -16.38
CA GLN A 823 -31.22 25.02 -16.79
C GLN A 823 -30.38 25.56 -15.61
N GLU A 824 -31.05 25.89 -14.49
CA GLU A 824 -30.39 26.45 -13.29
C GLU A 824 -29.54 25.37 -12.57
N ASN A 825 -29.95 24.09 -12.60
CA ASN A 825 -29.30 22.99 -11.90
C ASN A 825 -28.47 22.06 -12.80
N ARG A 826 -28.15 22.48 -14.00
CA ARG A 826 -27.61 21.65 -15.08
C ARG A 826 -26.38 20.78 -14.70
N GLU A 827 -25.49 21.35 -13.92
CA GLU A 827 -24.26 20.64 -13.48
C GLU A 827 -24.52 19.53 -12.48
N ALA A 828 -25.70 19.52 -11.84
CA ALA A 828 -26.10 18.58 -10.82
C ALA A 828 -27.13 17.54 -11.30
N LEU A 829 -27.51 17.58 -12.58
CA LEU A 829 -28.54 16.67 -13.13
C LEU A 829 -27.98 15.25 -13.22
N THR A 830 -28.71 14.30 -12.64
CA THR A 830 -28.42 12.86 -12.74
C THR A 830 -29.56 12.17 -13.50
N ARG A 831 -29.24 11.01 -14.12
CA ARG A 831 -30.23 10.23 -14.84
C ARG A 831 -31.11 9.48 -13.85
N PRO A 832 -32.43 9.73 -13.77
CA PRO A 832 -33.35 9.04 -12.88
C PRO A 832 -33.70 7.67 -13.45
N LEU A 833 -34.37 6.86 -12.61
CA LEU A 833 -35.11 5.68 -13.10
C LEU A 833 -36.12 6.09 -14.16
N ASP A 834 -36.50 5.19 -15.07
CA ASP A 834 -37.59 5.42 -15.96
C ASP A 834 -38.98 5.46 -15.22
N PRO A 835 -39.99 6.11 -15.77
CA PRO A 835 -41.26 6.33 -15.06
C PRO A 835 -41.97 5.05 -14.59
N GLU A 836 -41.89 3.98 -15.37
CA GLU A 836 -42.50 2.68 -15.03
C GLU A 836 -41.73 2.01 -13.89
N THR A 837 -40.39 2.04 -13.95
CA THR A 837 -39.54 1.51 -12.89
C THR A 837 -39.71 2.30 -11.58
N GLU A 838 -39.81 3.63 -11.64
CA GLU A 838 -40.08 4.46 -10.44
C GLU A 838 -41.42 4.11 -9.80
N TYR A 839 -42.49 4.09 -10.62
CA TYR A 839 -43.83 3.71 -10.14
C TYR A 839 -43.87 2.31 -9.52
N GLU A 840 -43.33 1.31 -10.21
CA GLU A 840 -43.30 -0.07 -9.71
C GLU A 840 -42.43 -0.21 -8.45
N THR A 841 -41.33 0.50 -8.34
CA THR A 841 -40.49 0.51 -7.15
C THR A 841 -41.25 1.06 -5.95
N LEU A 842 -41.85 2.23 -6.07
CA LEU A 842 -42.62 2.82 -4.99
C LEU A 842 -43.86 2.02 -4.64
N ARG A 843 -44.53 1.43 -5.63
CA ARG A 843 -45.71 0.55 -5.41
C ARG A 843 -45.34 -0.70 -4.62
N ARG A 844 -44.16 -1.28 -4.91
CA ARG A 844 -43.67 -2.46 -4.19
C ARG A 844 -43.18 -2.11 -2.80
N ALA A 845 -42.57 -0.92 -2.63
CA ALA A 845 -42.04 -0.41 -1.36
C ALA A 845 -43.12 0.20 -0.44
N ALA A 846 -44.36 0.38 -0.91
CA ALA A 846 -45.41 1.07 -0.18
C ALA A 846 -45.64 0.54 1.26
N TRP A 847 -45.48 -0.76 1.46
CA TRP A 847 -45.60 -1.40 2.78
C TRP A 847 -44.62 -0.91 3.84
N LEU A 848 -43.43 -0.39 3.43
CA LEU A 848 -42.49 0.22 4.35
C LEU A 848 -43.06 1.49 4.97
N ILE A 849 -43.69 2.32 4.14
CA ILE A 849 -44.37 3.56 4.58
C ILE A 849 -45.62 3.20 5.41
N GLU A 850 -46.38 2.21 4.95
CA GLU A 850 -47.55 1.72 5.69
C GLU A 850 -47.20 1.24 7.09
N ARG A 851 -46.11 0.48 7.21
CA ARG A 851 -45.61 -0.04 8.50
C ARG A 851 -45.06 1.07 9.40
N GLU A 852 -44.37 2.06 8.82
CA GLU A 852 -43.72 3.14 9.56
C GLU A 852 -44.76 4.12 10.16
N PHE A 853 -45.81 4.43 9.40
CA PHE A 853 -46.80 5.44 9.78
C PHE A 853 -48.17 4.87 10.22
N ASP A 854 -48.37 3.56 10.19
CA ASP A 854 -49.66 2.87 10.44
C ASP A 854 -50.80 3.45 9.58
N ALA A 855 -50.49 3.83 8.31
CA ALA A 855 -51.38 4.53 7.39
C ALA A 855 -51.51 3.79 6.05
N ALA A 856 -52.64 3.84 5.42
CA ALA A 856 -52.82 3.28 4.07
C ALA A 856 -52.02 4.07 3.03
N VAL A 857 -51.20 3.41 2.21
CA VAL A 857 -50.41 4.05 1.15
C VAL A 857 -50.96 3.75 -0.23
N ARG A 858 -51.10 4.78 -1.05
CA ARG A 858 -51.53 4.66 -2.43
C ARG A 858 -50.47 5.29 -3.37
N VAL A 859 -49.92 4.49 -4.23
CA VAL A 859 -49.02 4.96 -5.28
C VAL A 859 -49.80 5.09 -6.58
N GLN A 860 -49.63 6.22 -7.25
CA GLN A 860 -50.33 6.53 -8.51
C GLN A 860 -49.43 7.36 -9.44
N THR A 861 -49.73 7.36 -10.74
CA THR A 861 -49.09 8.25 -11.74
C THR A 861 -49.94 9.51 -11.91
N ALA A 862 -49.30 10.67 -12.02
CA ALA A 862 -49.99 11.94 -12.25
C ALA A 862 -50.52 12.03 -13.69
N ASP A 863 -51.76 12.50 -13.87
CA ASP A 863 -52.18 13.02 -15.16
C ASP A 863 -51.42 14.34 -15.50
N ALA A 864 -51.27 14.65 -16.75
CA ALA A 864 -50.46 15.81 -17.23
C ALA A 864 -50.84 17.16 -16.58
N ASP A 865 -52.14 17.30 -16.18
CA ASP A 865 -52.66 18.52 -15.56
C ASP A 865 -52.51 18.57 -14.04
N ASP A 866 -52.12 17.44 -13.38
CA ASP A 866 -52.06 17.28 -11.90
C ASP A 866 -50.65 17.02 -11.37
N ALA A 867 -49.63 17.26 -12.19
CA ALA A 867 -48.23 16.93 -11.88
C ALA A 867 -47.64 17.68 -10.66
N GLY A 868 -48.31 18.69 -10.18
CA GLY A 868 -47.95 19.43 -8.97
C GLY A 868 -46.44 19.72 -8.86
N HIS A 869 -45.89 19.41 -7.70
CA HIS A 869 -44.48 19.53 -7.37
C HIS A 869 -43.65 18.26 -7.64
N ALA A 870 -44.24 17.18 -8.20
CA ALA A 870 -43.54 15.96 -8.49
C ALA A 870 -42.42 16.16 -9.54
N GLU A 871 -41.26 15.64 -9.28
CA GLU A 871 -40.12 15.61 -10.18
C GLU A 871 -39.59 14.17 -10.37
N PRO A 872 -38.90 13.82 -11.45
CA PRO A 872 -38.27 12.52 -11.60
C PRO A 872 -37.38 12.20 -10.41
N GLY A 873 -37.56 11.04 -9.76
CA GLY A 873 -36.86 10.67 -8.55
C GLY A 873 -37.40 11.34 -7.27
N ARG A 874 -38.42 12.17 -7.36
CA ARG A 874 -39.02 12.89 -6.23
C ARG A 874 -40.55 13.02 -6.40
N PRO A 875 -41.32 11.98 -5.99
CA PRO A 875 -42.75 11.98 -6.14
C PRO A 875 -43.44 13.05 -5.28
N ALA A 876 -44.65 13.48 -5.66
CA ALA A 876 -45.44 14.33 -4.80
C ALA A 876 -46.15 13.50 -3.73
N ILE A 877 -46.21 14.04 -2.52
CA ILE A 877 -46.79 13.37 -1.34
C ILE A 877 -47.94 14.21 -0.80
N ASP A 878 -49.15 13.58 -0.68
CA ASP A 878 -50.32 14.16 -0.04
C ASP A 878 -50.73 13.27 1.13
N ILE A 879 -50.90 13.86 2.31
CA ILE A 879 -51.26 13.14 3.54
C ILE A 879 -52.62 13.59 4.01
N THR A 880 -53.49 12.61 4.31
CA THR A 880 -54.84 12.83 4.83
C THR A 880 -54.90 12.32 6.27
N GLU A 881 -55.41 13.17 7.19
CA GLU A 881 -55.70 12.85 8.60
C GLU A 881 -57.07 12.14 8.78
#